data_18f3920e0875ecdf810505d59b5dddef
#
_entry.id   18f3920e0875ecdf810505d59b5dddef
#
_cell.length_a   1.000
_cell.length_b   1.000
_cell.length_c   1.000
_cell.angle_alpha   90.00
_cell.angle_beta   90.00
_cell.angle_gamma   90.00
#
_symmetry.space_group_name_H-M   'P 1'
#
loop_
_entity.id
_entity.type
_entity.pdbx_description
1 polymer ?
#
loop_
_entity_poly.entity_id
_entity_poly.type
_entity_poly.pdbx_seq_one_letter_code
_entity_poly.pdbx_strand_id
1 'polypeptide(L)'
;MSETNPAAAEVAAHRYTAAVAAEIEARWQDFWDADGTYAAPNPTGDLAGDAELAARPKKFIMDMFPYPSGAGLHVGHPLGYIATDVYARYQRMTGHNVLHTLGFDAFGLPAEQHAVATGEHPRVTTEAAISNMKSQLRQLGLGHDKRRSFATIDPDYYKWTQWIFLQIFNSWYDDEARKARPIADLVAQFESGERALPGGGSWSELSAGERADVLGEYRLAYASDAPVNWCPGLGTVLANEEVTADGRSERGNFPVFKAKLRQWNMRITAYADRLLEDLNELDWPEAIKLQQRNWIGRSEGARVDFPIDGENITVFTTRPDTLFGATYMVLAPEHPLVDKFTPDAWPEGTHDVWTGGHATPAEAVAAYRAQAASKSDVERQAEAKDKTGVFTGSYATNPVNGERIPVFIADYVLMGYGTGAIMAVPAGDQRDFEFARAFELPITCIVEPTDGRGTDTSTWEDAFASYDAKIINSTGEGVSLDGLGVVEAKARITEWLERTGIGEGTVNFRLRDWLFSRQRYWGEPFPIVYDEDGVAHPLPESMLPLELPEVEDYSPRTFDPDDADTQPETPLSRNADWVNVTLDLGDGPKRYRRETNTMPNWAGSCWYELRYLDPHNSEKLVDPEIERYWMGPREGQPHGGVDLYVGGAEHAVLHLLYARFWSKVLFDLGHVSSAEPFHKLFNQGMIQAFVYRDSRGFAVPAAEVEERDGAHYYQGEKVSRLLGKMGKSLKNAVTPESICEEYGADTLRLYEMAMGPLDVSRPWDTRAVVGQFRLLQRLWRNVVDEATGEVTVVDSEPGEATLRVLHKAIDGVRQDLEGLRFNTAIAKVTELNNHLTKVGGPVSRSVAEALVLLVAPLAPHIAEELWRKLGHTDSVVHQDFPVADPAYVVDEAVTCVVQIKGKVKARLEVPPTISEEELEKAALGDEKVVAALAGAPIRKVIVRAPKLVNIVT
;
A
#
# COMPACT_ATOMS: atom_id res chain seq x y z
N MET A 1 -2.74 -69.49 10.42
CA MET A 1 -2.88 -69.25 8.96
C MET A 1 -2.87 -67.75 8.81
N SER A 2 -1.76 -67.20 8.36
CA SER A 2 -1.55 -65.77 8.12
C SER A 2 -2.21 -65.43 6.76
N GLU A 3 -3.22 -64.62 6.78
CA GLU A 3 -3.73 -64.01 5.58
C GLU A 3 -2.71 -62.96 5.08
N THR A 4 -2.12 -63.26 3.94
CA THR A 4 -1.25 -62.37 3.18
C THR A 4 -2.08 -61.23 2.61
N ASN A 5 -1.70 -60.04 3.02
CA ASN A 5 -2.18 -58.76 2.47
C ASN A 5 -1.95 -58.75 0.93
N PRO A 6 -2.99 -58.46 0.08
CA PRO A 6 -2.77 -58.38 -1.35
C PRO A 6 -1.84 -57.24 -1.73
N ALA A 7 -0.85 -57.60 -2.52
CA ALA A 7 0.19 -56.79 -3.14
C ALA A 7 -0.06 -55.29 -3.19
N ALA A 8 0.81 -54.52 -2.54
CA ALA A 8 1.11 -53.18 -2.99
C ALA A 8 1.48 -53.24 -4.47
N ALA A 9 0.69 -52.66 -5.34
CA ALA A 9 1.00 -52.56 -6.76
C ALA A 9 2.38 -51.92 -6.87
N GLU A 10 3.32 -52.65 -7.49
CA GLU A 10 4.69 -52.18 -7.69
C GLU A 10 4.60 -50.83 -8.42
N VAL A 11 5.02 -49.76 -7.77
CA VAL A 11 4.98 -48.41 -8.37
C VAL A 11 5.96 -48.46 -9.54
N ALA A 12 5.51 -48.11 -10.75
CA ALA A 12 6.35 -48.13 -11.95
C ALA A 12 7.60 -47.27 -11.70
N ALA A 13 8.78 -47.80 -12.11
CA ALA A 13 10.09 -47.27 -11.71
C ALA A 13 10.35 -45.81 -12.14
N HIS A 14 9.65 -45.34 -13.19
CA HIS A 14 9.80 -43.99 -13.77
C HIS A 14 8.54 -43.11 -13.62
N ARG A 15 7.69 -43.47 -12.66
CA ARG A 15 6.49 -42.66 -12.36
C ARG A 15 6.89 -41.32 -11.70
N TYR A 16 6.21 -40.25 -12.08
CA TYR A 16 6.37 -38.93 -11.40
C TYR A 16 5.85 -39.00 -9.96
N THR A 17 6.77 -39.04 -9.00
CA THR A 17 6.52 -39.09 -7.56
C THR A 17 7.13 -37.85 -6.91
N ALA A 18 6.84 -37.57 -5.63
CA ALA A 18 7.48 -36.49 -4.87
C ALA A 18 9.03 -36.62 -4.87
N ALA A 19 9.56 -37.84 -4.76
CA ALA A 19 11.00 -38.06 -4.81
C ALA A 19 11.61 -37.73 -6.19
N VAL A 20 10.93 -38.10 -7.28
CA VAL A 20 11.34 -37.74 -8.65
C VAL A 20 11.23 -36.23 -8.87
N ALA A 21 10.16 -35.60 -8.36
CA ALA A 21 10.02 -34.14 -8.40
C ALA A 21 11.19 -33.45 -7.71
N ALA A 22 11.52 -33.84 -6.48
CA ALA A 22 12.62 -33.28 -5.70
C ALA A 22 13.98 -33.41 -6.42
N GLU A 23 14.25 -34.55 -7.07
CA GLU A 23 15.48 -34.75 -7.84
C GLU A 23 15.54 -33.83 -9.07
N ILE A 24 14.43 -33.73 -9.81
CA ILE A 24 14.31 -32.85 -10.99
C ILE A 24 14.49 -31.38 -10.58
N GLU A 25 13.80 -30.97 -9.55
CA GLU A 25 13.81 -29.61 -9.01
C GLU A 25 15.22 -29.18 -8.59
N ALA A 26 15.90 -29.97 -7.78
CA ALA A 26 17.26 -29.68 -7.34
C ALA A 26 18.23 -29.54 -8.53
N ARG A 27 18.17 -30.49 -9.48
CA ARG A 27 19.05 -30.49 -10.66
C ARG A 27 18.84 -29.28 -11.56
N TRP A 28 17.61 -28.89 -11.82
CA TRP A 28 17.32 -27.73 -12.66
C TRP A 28 17.62 -26.41 -11.99
N GLN A 29 17.39 -26.28 -10.68
CA GLN A 29 17.80 -25.11 -9.92
C GLN A 29 19.33 -24.92 -9.93
N ASP A 30 20.11 -26.02 -9.79
CA ASP A 30 21.57 -25.98 -9.91
C ASP A 30 22.01 -25.59 -11.32
N PHE A 31 21.34 -26.10 -12.34
CA PHE A 31 21.61 -25.76 -13.74
C PHE A 31 21.36 -24.27 -14.00
N TRP A 32 20.21 -23.74 -13.61
CA TRP A 32 19.87 -22.32 -13.81
C TRP A 32 20.83 -21.38 -13.08
N ASP A 33 21.29 -21.76 -11.90
CA ASP A 33 22.28 -21.00 -11.14
C ASP A 33 23.64 -21.00 -11.82
N ALA A 34 24.10 -22.13 -12.31
CA ALA A 34 25.39 -22.28 -12.97
C ALA A 34 25.44 -21.64 -14.36
N ASP A 35 24.35 -21.72 -15.12
CA ASP A 35 24.21 -21.16 -16.47
C ASP A 35 23.92 -19.65 -16.46
N GLY A 36 23.38 -19.11 -15.35
CA GLY A 36 22.92 -17.74 -15.30
C GLY A 36 21.66 -17.49 -16.15
N THR A 37 20.79 -18.50 -16.28
CA THR A 37 19.63 -18.54 -17.16
C THR A 37 18.71 -17.31 -17.02
N TYR A 38 18.62 -16.72 -15.84
CA TYR A 38 17.76 -15.56 -15.56
C TYR A 38 18.51 -14.24 -15.50
N ALA A 39 19.77 -14.20 -15.89
CA ALA A 39 20.55 -12.98 -15.94
C ALA A 39 19.93 -11.98 -16.94
N ALA A 40 19.62 -10.79 -16.47
CA ALA A 40 19.11 -9.70 -17.30
C ALA A 40 20.26 -8.72 -17.60
N PRO A 41 20.75 -8.61 -18.86
CA PRO A 41 21.81 -7.70 -19.17
C PRO A 41 21.35 -6.24 -19.14
N ASN A 42 22.20 -5.38 -18.56
CA ASN A 42 22.11 -3.94 -18.73
C ASN A 42 22.69 -3.52 -20.10
N PRO A 43 22.32 -2.34 -20.63
CA PRO A 43 22.93 -1.82 -21.84
C PRO A 43 24.42 -1.47 -21.65
N THR A 44 24.82 -1.09 -20.42
CA THR A 44 26.17 -0.70 -20.02
C THR A 44 26.48 -1.16 -18.58
N GLY A 45 27.69 -0.90 -18.10
CA GLY A 45 28.10 -1.16 -16.72
C GLY A 45 28.56 -2.60 -16.48
N ASP A 46 28.74 -2.97 -15.22
CA ASP A 46 29.29 -4.27 -14.80
C ASP A 46 28.31 -5.45 -15.06
N LEU A 47 27.01 -5.18 -15.13
CA LEU A 47 25.99 -6.15 -15.52
C LEU A 47 25.62 -6.07 -17.01
N ALA A 48 26.43 -5.38 -17.83
CA ALA A 48 26.32 -5.48 -19.29
C ALA A 48 26.64 -6.93 -19.71
N GLY A 49 25.96 -7.38 -20.76
CA GLY A 49 26.11 -8.78 -21.21
C GLY A 49 25.73 -8.95 -22.67
N ASP A 50 24.83 -9.90 -22.96
CA ASP A 50 24.35 -10.14 -24.30
C ASP A 50 23.67 -8.90 -24.90
N ALA A 51 24.37 -8.28 -25.89
CA ALA A 51 23.89 -7.05 -26.53
C ALA A 51 22.62 -7.27 -27.37
N GLU A 52 22.39 -8.48 -27.90
CA GLU A 52 21.17 -8.80 -28.64
C GLU A 52 19.97 -8.90 -27.68
N LEU A 53 20.16 -9.54 -26.53
CA LEU A 53 19.15 -9.59 -25.49
C LEU A 53 18.86 -8.20 -24.89
N ALA A 54 19.89 -7.40 -24.65
CA ALA A 54 19.73 -6.02 -24.16
C ALA A 54 19.00 -5.10 -25.16
N ALA A 55 19.10 -5.39 -26.45
CA ALA A 55 18.39 -4.62 -27.49
C ALA A 55 16.90 -5.01 -27.64
N ARG A 56 16.45 -6.07 -27.01
CA ARG A 56 15.03 -6.48 -27.03
C ARG A 56 14.15 -5.51 -26.23
N PRO A 57 12.83 -5.49 -26.46
CA PRO A 57 11.92 -4.81 -25.56
C PRO A 57 12.14 -5.28 -24.12
N LYS A 58 12.20 -4.33 -23.19
CA LYS A 58 12.46 -4.66 -21.78
C LYS A 58 11.18 -4.79 -20.97
N LYS A 59 11.26 -5.57 -19.89
CA LYS A 59 10.23 -5.64 -18.83
C LYS A 59 10.92 -5.67 -17.47
N PHE A 60 10.58 -4.73 -16.61
CA PHE A 60 10.96 -4.73 -15.21
C PHE A 60 9.77 -5.17 -14.34
N ILE A 61 9.89 -6.31 -13.70
CA ILE A 61 8.84 -6.96 -12.91
C ILE A 61 9.35 -7.11 -11.49
N MET A 62 8.55 -6.66 -10.53
CA MET A 62 8.92 -6.66 -9.11
C MET A 62 7.80 -7.18 -8.22
N ASP A 63 8.21 -7.79 -7.11
CA ASP A 63 7.40 -7.97 -5.90
C ASP A 63 7.80 -6.98 -4.82
N MET A 64 6.90 -6.70 -3.90
CA MET A 64 7.31 -6.11 -2.63
C MET A 64 8.22 -7.08 -1.90
N PHE A 65 9.45 -6.63 -1.61
CA PHE A 65 10.45 -7.50 -1.01
C PHE A 65 10.09 -7.88 0.44
N PRO A 66 10.42 -9.12 0.86
CA PRO A 66 10.00 -9.63 2.16
C PRO A 66 10.81 -9.03 3.30
N TYR A 67 10.16 -8.95 4.46
CA TYR A 67 10.83 -8.75 5.74
C TYR A 67 11.33 -10.12 6.26
N PRO A 68 12.65 -10.34 6.45
CA PRO A 68 13.19 -11.61 6.91
C PRO A 68 12.93 -11.80 8.41
N SER A 69 11.81 -12.41 8.74
CA SER A 69 11.50 -12.80 10.13
C SER A 69 12.05 -14.18 10.43
N GLY A 70 12.54 -14.42 11.66
CA GLY A 70 13.01 -15.72 12.11
C GLY A 70 11.99 -16.85 12.01
N ALA A 71 10.74 -16.50 11.81
CA ALA A 71 9.65 -17.44 11.62
C ALA A 71 9.64 -18.12 10.23
N GLY A 72 10.35 -17.61 9.21
CA GLY A 72 10.32 -18.11 7.83
C GLY A 72 8.99 -17.87 7.13
N LEU A 73 8.86 -18.40 5.90
CA LEU A 73 7.67 -18.24 5.07
C LEU A 73 6.54 -19.18 5.51
N HIS A 74 5.29 -18.76 5.25
CA HIS A 74 4.12 -19.63 5.14
C HIS A 74 3.55 -19.56 3.73
N VAL A 75 2.72 -20.51 3.32
CA VAL A 75 2.18 -20.61 1.95
C VAL A 75 1.40 -19.37 1.47
N GLY A 76 1.12 -18.41 2.32
CA GLY A 76 0.53 -17.14 1.90
C GLY A 76 1.53 -16.14 1.30
N HIS A 77 2.83 -16.25 1.58
CA HIS A 77 3.85 -15.36 1.04
C HIS A 77 4.20 -15.64 -0.43
N PRO A 78 4.37 -16.91 -0.86
CA PRO A 78 4.76 -17.20 -2.23
C PRO A 78 3.75 -16.83 -3.30
N LEU A 79 2.49 -16.57 -2.95
CA LEU A 79 1.43 -16.28 -3.93
C LEU A 79 1.83 -15.17 -4.92
N GLY A 80 2.35 -14.04 -4.42
CA GLY A 80 2.88 -12.95 -5.24
C GLY A 80 4.11 -13.38 -6.03
N TYR A 81 5.10 -13.96 -5.35
CA TYR A 81 6.39 -14.34 -5.94
C TYR A 81 6.26 -15.39 -7.06
N ILE A 82 5.35 -16.36 -6.91
CA ILE A 82 5.06 -17.32 -7.95
C ILE A 82 4.33 -16.64 -9.12
N ALA A 83 3.39 -15.75 -8.83
CA ALA A 83 2.64 -15.04 -9.87
C ALA A 83 3.55 -14.18 -10.76
N THR A 84 4.45 -13.41 -10.16
CA THR A 84 5.43 -12.59 -10.90
C THR A 84 6.45 -13.44 -11.63
N ASP A 85 6.88 -14.56 -11.05
CA ASP A 85 7.78 -15.49 -11.71
C ASP A 85 7.15 -16.13 -12.94
N VAL A 86 5.89 -16.56 -12.85
CA VAL A 86 5.13 -17.08 -13.99
C VAL A 86 5.04 -16.04 -15.10
N TYR A 87 4.70 -14.81 -14.74
CA TYR A 87 4.62 -13.71 -15.69
C TYR A 87 5.99 -13.36 -16.30
N ALA A 88 7.05 -13.34 -15.50
CA ALA A 88 8.40 -13.05 -15.96
C ALA A 88 8.92 -14.12 -16.94
N ARG A 89 8.69 -15.40 -16.66
CA ARG A 89 9.02 -16.50 -17.57
C ARG A 89 8.27 -16.37 -18.89
N TYR A 90 6.97 -16.12 -18.84
CA TYR A 90 6.15 -15.88 -20.02
C TYR A 90 6.69 -14.71 -20.85
N GLN A 91 7.02 -13.58 -20.23
CA GLN A 91 7.55 -12.40 -20.92
C GLN A 91 8.92 -12.69 -21.58
N ARG A 92 9.81 -13.49 -20.98
CA ARG A 92 11.05 -13.95 -21.63
C ARG A 92 10.76 -14.76 -22.88
N MET A 93 9.82 -15.70 -22.78
CA MET A 93 9.39 -16.52 -23.92
C MET A 93 8.65 -15.73 -25.01
N THR A 94 8.22 -14.49 -24.72
CA THR A 94 7.65 -13.57 -25.74
C THR A 94 8.67 -12.57 -26.27
N GLY A 95 9.95 -12.79 -26.01
CA GLY A 95 11.05 -12.05 -26.62
C GLY A 95 11.50 -10.77 -25.89
N HIS A 96 11.19 -10.64 -24.59
CA HIS A 96 11.61 -9.51 -23.78
C HIS A 96 12.93 -9.76 -23.04
N ASN A 97 13.72 -8.70 -22.84
CA ASN A 97 14.72 -8.66 -21.76
C ASN A 97 14.01 -8.39 -20.44
N VAL A 98 13.99 -9.36 -19.53
CA VAL A 98 13.20 -9.29 -18.30
C VAL A 98 14.09 -9.18 -17.07
N LEU A 99 14.00 -8.05 -16.36
CA LEU A 99 14.56 -7.89 -15.04
C LEU A 99 13.53 -8.34 -14.01
N HIS A 100 13.85 -9.39 -13.26
CA HIS A 100 13.07 -9.91 -12.15
C HIS A 100 14.03 -10.38 -11.06
N THR A 101 13.97 -9.80 -9.88
CA THR A 101 14.88 -10.08 -8.76
C THR A 101 14.18 -9.81 -7.44
N LEU A 102 14.81 -10.20 -6.33
CA LEU A 102 14.29 -10.02 -4.99
C LEU A 102 15.42 -9.68 -4.01
N GLY A 103 15.19 -8.66 -3.18
CA GLY A 103 16.02 -8.30 -2.03
C GLY A 103 15.31 -8.56 -0.72
N PHE A 104 15.82 -7.95 0.38
CA PHE A 104 15.30 -8.16 1.73
C PHE A 104 15.19 -6.83 2.47
N ASP A 105 13.99 -6.50 2.95
CA ASP A 105 13.78 -5.39 3.88
C ASP A 105 14.14 -5.85 5.29
N ALA A 106 15.32 -5.47 5.77
CA ALA A 106 15.94 -6.16 6.90
C ALA A 106 16.14 -5.29 8.15
N PHE A 107 15.96 -3.98 8.07
CA PHE A 107 15.83 -3.14 9.26
C PHE A 107 14.42 -3.26 9.86
N GLY A 108 14.29 -3.04 11.17
CA GLY A 108 12.98 -2.95 11.81
C GLY A 108 12.88 -3.59 13.18
N LEU A 109 11.70 -3.40 13.78
CA LEU A 109 11.40 -3.73 15.16
C LEU A 109 11.52 -5.22 15.54
N PRO A 110 11.14 -6.21 14.71
CA PRO A 110 11.20 -7.61 15.13
C PRO A 110 12.61 -8.10 15.48
N ALA A 111 13.62 -7.71 14.70
CA ALA A 111 15.01 -8.07 14.95
C ALA A 111 15.55 -7.36 16.21
N GLU A 112 15.20 -6.09 16.40
CA GLU A 112 15.58 -5.34 17.61
C GLU A 112 14.94 -5.93 18.87
N GLN A 113 13.66 -6.31 18.83
CA GLN A 113 13.00 -6.97 19.97
C GLN A 113 13.63 -8.32 20.33
N HIS A 114 14.08 -9.06 19.32
CA HIS A 114 14.82 -10.29 19.57
C HIS A 114 16.16 -9.99 20.25
N ALA A 115 16.87 -8.96 19.79
CA ALA A 115 18.13 -8.51 20.40
C ALA A 115 17.94 -8.06 21.86
N VAL A 116 16.88 -7.30 22.15
CA VAL A 116 16.50 -6.91 23.51
C VAL A 116 16.24 -8.12 24.39
N ALA A 117 15.58 -9.15 23.87
CA ALA A 117 15.23 -10.35 24.63
C ALA A 117 16.41 -11.30 24.88
N THR A 118 17.39 -11.35 23.97
CA THR A 118 18.48 -12.33 23.98
C THR A 118 19.86 -11.74 24.25
N GLY A 119 20.05 -10.44 24.07
CA GLY A 119 21.35 -9.76 24.07
C GLY A 119 22.19 -10.02 22.82
N GLU A 120 21.64 -10.70 21.80
CA GLU A 120 22.34 -10.96 20.55
C GLU A 120 22.21 -9.75 19.59
N HIS A 121 23.29 -9.42 18.87
CA HIS A 121 23.24 -8.31 17.92
C HIS A 121 22.18 -8.54 16.84
N PRO A 122 21.31 -7.55 16.51
CA PRO A 122 20.21 -7.71 15.55
C PRO A 122 20.67 -8.20 14.17
N ARG A 123 21.87 -7.82 13.72
CA ARG A 123 22.48 -8.26 12.46
C ARG A 123 22.58 -9.79 12.36
N VAL A 124 23.05 -10.44 13.43
CA VAL A 124 23.27 -11.90 13.45
C VAL A 124 21.96 -12.64 13.19
N THR A 125 20.93 -12.28 13.92
CA THR A 125 19.59 -12.86 13.76
C THR A 125 19.00 -12.56 12.38
N THR A 126 19.19 -11.32 11.90
CA THR A 126 18.67 -10.88 10.58
C THR A 126 19.35 -11.62 9.44
N GLU A 127 20.69 -11.75 9.46
CA GLU A 127 21.44 -12.49 8.44
C GLU A 127 21.08 -13.99 8.42
N ALA A 128 20.88 -14.58 9.59
CA ALA A 128 20.39 -15.96 9.69
C ALA A 128 18.97 -16.10 9.09
N ALA A 129 18.09 -15.15 9.37
CA ALA A 129 16.74 -15.13 8.79
C ALA A 129 16.76 -14.93 7.28
N ILE A 130 17.62 -14.05 6.74
CA ILE A 130 17.83 -13.88 5.30
C ILE A 130 18.31 -15.18 4.66
N SER A 131 19.31 -15.85 5.26
CA SER A 131 19.84 -17.10 4.74
C SER A 131 18.78 -18.19 4.68
N ASN A 132 17.97 -18.32 5.73
CA ASN A 132 16.85 -19.25 5.77
C ASN A 132 15.82 -18.92 4.67
N MET A 133 15.44 -17.66 4.53
CA MET A 133 14.47 -17.23 3.54
C MET A 133 14.98 -17.44 2.10
N LYS A 134 16.27 -17.17 1.82
CA LYS A 134 16.91 -17.49 0.54
C LYS A 134 16.79 -18.97 0.19
N SER A 135 17.00 -19.87 1.17
CA SER A 135 16.82 -21.30 0.98
C SER A 135 15.38 -21.67 0.64
N GLN A 136 14.41 -21.11 1.36
CA GLN A 136 12.98 -21.34 1.11
C GLN A 136 12.54 -20.83 -0.28
N LEU A 137 12.97 -19.63 -0.66
CA LEU A 137 12.67 -19.05 -1.98
C LEU A 137 13.33 -19.84 -3.13
N ARG A 138 14.57 -20.34 -2.91
CA ARG A 138 15.25 -21.19 -3.89
C ARG A 138 14.46 -22.46 -4.15
N GLN A 139 13.92 -23.09 -3.11
CA GLN A 139 13.11 -24.31 -3.23
C GLN A 139 11.89 -24.13 -4.14
N LEU A 140 11.32 -22.91 -4.22
CA LEU A 140 10.20 -22.59 -5.10
C LEU A 140 10.59 -22.49 -6.59
N GLY A 141 11.88 -22.51 -6.91
CA GLY A 141 12.41 -22.44 -8.27
C GLY A 141 12.14 -21.10 -8.95
N LEU A 142 12.21 -19.99 -8.20
CA LEU A 142 11.98 -18.66 -8.75
C LEU A 142 13.12 -18.22 -9.67
N GLY A 143 12.79 -17.68 -10.85
CA GLY A 143 13.72 -17.23 -11.88
C GLY A 143 14.25 -15.81 -11.67
N HIS A 144 14.84 -15.56 -10.49
CA HIS A 144 15.40 -14.27 -10.14
C HIS A 144 16.83 -14.09 -10.64
N ASP A 145 17.18 -12.88 -11.08
CA ASP A 145 18.57 -12.49 -11.32
C ASP A 145 19.26 -12.23 -9.96
N LYS A 146 19.88 -13.26 -9.41
CA LYS A 146 20.50 -13.28 -8.08
C LYS A 146 21.67 -12.29 -7.93
N ARG A 147 22.25 -11.81 -9.06
CA ARG A 147 23.35 -10.83 -9.04
C ARG A 147 22.89 -9.47 -8.51
N ARG A 148 21.58 -9.22 -8.48
CA ARG A 148 20.94 -7.95 -8.12
C ARG A 148 20.33 -7.94 -6.72
N SER A 149 20.46 -9.06 -5.98
CA SER A 149 19.88 -9.18 -4.63
C SER A 149 20.77 -8.49 -3.59
N PHE A 150 20.12 -7.81 -2.65
CA PHE A 150 20.74 -7.13 -1.50
C PHE A 150 19.81 -7.17 -0.28
N ALA A 151 20.33 -6.73 0.86
CA ALA A 151 19.52 -6.46 2.06
C ALA A 151 19.64 -4.97 2.43
N THR A 152 18.57 -4.38 2.96
CA THR A 152 18.57 -2.96 3.37
C THR A 152 19.58 -2.65 4.47
N ILE A 153 20.05 -3.69 5.21
CA ILE A 153 21.08 -3.59 6.25
C ILE A 153 22.52 -3.59 5.70
N ASP A 154 22.71 -3.80 4.40
CA ASP A 154 24.04 -3.78 3.80
C ASP A 154 24.56 -2.33 3.76
N PRO A 155 25.81 -2.05 4.25
CA PRO A 155 26.36 -0.69 4.24
C PRO A 155 26.39 -0.06 2.84
N ASP A 156 26.69 -0.85 1.81
CA ASP A 156 26.68 -0.40 0.40
C ASP A 156 25.27 -0.06 -0.12
N TYR A 157 24.24 -0.58 0.55
CA TYR A 157 22.84 -0.23 0.27
C TYR A 157 22.42 1.03 1.01
N TYR A 158 22.50 1.06 2.35
CA TYR A 158 21.97 2.19 3.11
C TYR A 158 22.83 3.45 3.02
N LYS A 159 24.08 3.36 2.51
CA LYS A 159 24.82 4.51 2.03
C LYS A 159 23.95 5.41 1.14
N TRP A 160 23.19 4.79 0.24
CA TRP A 160 22.36 5.51 -0.70
C TRP A 160 21.03 5.99 -0.08
N THR A 161 20.47 5.28 0.91
CA THR A 161 19.39 5.82 1.72
C THR A 161 19.81 7.10 2.42
N GLN A 162 21.00 7.11 3.01
CA GLN A 162 21.59 8.29 3.64
C GLN A 162 21.85 9.41 2.63
N TRP A 163 22.38 9.07 1.47
CA TRP A 163 22.62 10.03 0.39
C TRP A 163 21.32 10.67 -0.10
N ILE A 164 20.25 9.89 -0.31
CA ILE A 164 18.94 10.44 -0.70
C ILE A 164 18.39 11.36 0.39
N PHE A 165 18.52 10.98 1.66
CA PHE A 165 18.15 11.88 2.75
C PHE A 165 18.88 13.21 2.66
N LEU A 166 20.18 13.21 2.37
CA LEU A 166 20.97 14.44 2.19
C LEU A 166 20.49 15.26 0.98
N GLN A 167 20.08 14.63 -0.12
CA GLN A 167 19.51 15.35 -1.27
C GLN A 167 18.19 16.05 -0.86
N ILE A 168 17.32 15.35 -0.12
CA ILE A 168 16.06 15.91 0.38
C ILE A 168 16.32 17.02 1.40
N PHE A 169 17.28 16.85 2.32
CA PHE A 169 17.66 17.86 3.30
C PHE A 169 18.23 19.13 2.63
N ASN A 170 19.02 18.97 1.57
CA ASN A 170 19.61 20.06 0.82
C ASN A 170 18.71 20.62 -0.29
N SER A 171 17.40 20.38 -0.21
CA SER A 171 16.43 20.88 -1.15
C SER A 171 15.23 21.58 -0.48
N TRP A 172 14.53 22.40 -1.26
CA TRP A 172 13.29 23.07 -0.91
C TRP A 172 12.31 22.94 -2.06
N TYR A 173 11.02 23.09 -1.79
CA TYR A 173 10.00 23.06 -2.83
C TYR A 173 9.71 24.49 -3.32
N ASP A 174 9.87 24.70 -4.61
CA ASP A 174 9.51 25.95 -5.29
C ASP A 174 8.07 25.87 -5.78
N ASP A 175 7.15 26.57 -5.13
CA ASP A 175 5.72 26.53 -5.43
C ASP A 175 5.40 27.08 -6.83
N GLU A 176 6.17 28.07 -7.31
CA GLU A 176 5.98 28.63 -8.67
C GLU A 176 6.41 27.65 -9.74
N ALA A 177 7.57 27.02 -9.55
CA ALA A 177 8.10 25.99 -10.46
C ALA A 177 7.44 24.62 -10.24
N ARG A 178 6.71 24.42 -9.14
CA ARG A 178 6.06 23.18 -8.70
C ARG A 178 7.04 21.99 -8.63
N LYS A 179 8.25 22.22 -8.13
CA LYS A 179 9.30 21.19 -8.02
C LYS A 179 10.31 21.47 -6.93
N ALA A 180 11.03 20.42 -6.52
CA ALA A 180 12.18 20.59 -5.65
C ALA A 180 13.34 21.31 -6.40
N ARG A 181 14.07 22.14 -5.65
CA ARG A 181 15.29 22.80 -6.08
C ARG A 181 16.37 22.72 -4.99
N PRO A 182 17.66 22.81 -5.35
CA PRO A 182 18.72 22.88 -4.35
C PRO A 182 18.50 24.04 -3.37
N ILE A 183 18.75 23.81 -2.08
CA ILE A 183 18.62 24.85 -1.04
C ILE A 183 19.53 26.05 -1.29
N ALA A 184 20.66 25.84 -2.00
CA ALA A 184 21.59 26.90 -2.40
C ALA A 184 20.90 27.95 -3.29
N ASP A 185 19.93 27.57 -4.13
CA ASP A 185 19.19 28.50 -4.97
C ASP A 185 18.34 29.44 -4.10
N LEU A 186 17.72 28.91 -3.03
CA LEU A 186 16.96 29.73 -2.08
C LEU A 186 17.87 30.69 -1.31
N VAL A 187 19.04 30.23 -0.87
CA VAL A 187 20.04 31.06 -0.21
C VAL A 187 20.46 32.23 -1.11
N ALA A 188 20.73 31.95 -2.40
CA ALA A 188 21.05 32.98 -3.38
C ALA A 188 19.93 34.01 -3.57
N GLN A 189 18.67 33.59 -3.53
CA GLN A 189 17.51 34.51 -3.59
C GLN A 189 17.42 35.43 -2.37
N PHE A 190 17.72 34.91 -1.16
CA PHE A 190 17.78 35.75 0.06
C PHE A 190 18.98 36.71 0.02
N GLU A 191 20.15 36.25 -0.41
CA GLU A 191 21.35 37.06 -0.51
C GLU A 191 21.21 38.20 -1.53
N SER A 192 20.56 37.96 -2.65
CA SER A 192 20.32 38.97 -3.70
C SER A 192 19.14 39.90 -3.37
N GLY A 193 18.31 39.54 -2.38
CA GLY A 193 17.08 40.24 -2.05
C GLY A 193 15.92 39.98 -3.03
N GLU A 194 16.06 39.02 -3.93
CA GLU A 194 14.99 38.58 -4.84
C GLU A 194 13.80 38.01 -4.05
N ARG A 195 14.10 37.31 -2.93
CA ARG A 195 13.10 36.84 -1.99
C ARG A 195 13.26 37.58 -0.66
N ALA A 196 12.13 38.10 -0.15
CA ALA A 196 12.10 38.73 1.18
C ALA A 196 12.21 37.67 2.29
N LEU A 197 12.89 38.00 3.39
CA LEU A 197 12.91 37.15 4.59
C LEU A 197 11.55 37.13 5.28
N PRO A 198 11.10 35.97 5.78
CA PRO A 198 9.97 35.90 6.69
C PRO A 198 10.23 36.81 7.93
N GLY A 199 9.60 37.80 8.21
CA GLY A 199 9.87 38.71 9.33
C GLY A 199 10.72 39.94 9.00
N GLY A 200 11.19 40.11 7.76
CA GLY A 200 11.95 41.25 7.27
C GLY A 200 13.44 41.23 7.64
N GLY A 201 14.14 42.29 7.31
CA GLY A 201 15.61 42.40 7.55
C GLY A 201 16.47 41.92 6.38
N SER A 202 17.75 41.70 6.63
CA SER A 202 18.73 41.26 5.62
C SER A 202 19.34 39.91 5.97
N TRP A 203 19.48 39.02 4.97
CA TRP A 203 20.15 37.72 5.14
C TRP A 203 21.55 37.80 5.73
N SER A 204 22.31 38.86 5.39
CA SER A 204 23.66 39.06 5.90
C SER A 204 23.74 39.40 7.39
N GLU A 205 22.64 39.89 7.98
CA GLU A 205 22.58 40.28 9.41
C GLU A 205 22.20 39.08 10.30
N LEU A 206 21.66 37.97 9.74
CA LEU A 206 21.30 36.79 10.50
C LEU A 206 22.54 36.01 10.96
N SER A 207 22.49 35.52 12.20
CA SER A 207 23.43 34.53 12.73
C SER A 207 23.30 33.19 12.01
N ALA A 208 24.24 32.29 12.19
CA ALA A 208 24.17 30.94 11.61
C ALA A 208 22.91 30.14 12.06
N GLY A 209 22.55 30.27 13.35
CA GLY A 209 21.34 29.62 13.89
C GLY A 209 20.07 30.21 13.27
N GLU A 210 19.93 31.53 13.21
CA GLU A 210 18.76 32.19 12.60
C GLU A 210 18.62 31.83 11.10
N ARG A 211 19.73 31.73 10.36
CA ARG A 211 19.69 31.26 8.98
C ARG A 211 19.24 29.79 8.87
N ALA A 212 19.70 28.93 9.79
CA ALA A 212 19.29 27.54 9.84
C ALA A 212 17.80 27.41 10.14
N ASP A 213 17.27 28.25 11.05
CA ASP A 213 15.83 28.29 11.37
C ASP A 213 14.99 28.73 10.16
N VAL A 214 15.39 29.82 9.49
CA VAL A 214 14.73 30.29 8.27
C VAL A 214 14.75 29.20 7.19
N LEU A 215 15.91 28.58 6.93
CA LEU A 215 15.98 27.50 5.94
C LEU A 215 15.15 26.27 6.34
N GLY A 216 15.04 25.98 7.63
CA GLY A 216 14.20 24.89 8.16
C GLY A 216 12.72 25.02 7.79
N GLU A 217 12.21 26.25 7.64
CA GLU A 217 10.84 26.49 7.19
C GLU A 217 10.61 26.09 5.71
N TYR A 218 11.66 26.00 4.91
CA TYR A 218 11.59 25.67 3.48
C TYR A 218 12.10 24.27 3.14
N ARG A 219 13.05 23.74 3.91
CA ARG A 219 13.65 22.41 3.61
C ARG A 219 12.62 21.32 3.50
N LEU A 220 12.82 20.38 2.57
CA LEU A 220 12.00 19.18 2.41
C LEU A 220 12.21 18.15 3.53
N ALA A 221 13.38 18.13 4.17
CA ALA A 221 13.61 17.42 5.43
C ALA A 221 14.02 18.42 6.51
N TYR A 222 13.33 18.44 7.64
CA TYR A 222 13.53 19.41 8.71
C TYR A 222 13.25 18.81 10.09
N ALA A 223 13.88 19.35 11.12
CA ALA A 223 13.62 18.96 12.49
C ALA A 223 12.70 19.98 13.18
N SER A 224 11.67 19.50 13.86
CA SER A 224 10.74 20.31 14.62
C SER A 224 10.30 19.63 15.91
N ASP A 225 9.81 20.40 16.87
CA ASP A 225 9.18 19.87 18.07
C ASP A 225 7.78 19.38 17.72
N ALA A 226 7.64 18.07 17.60
CA ALA A 226 6.38 17.42 17.27
C ALA A 226 5.70 16.83 18.52
N PRO A 227 4.36 16.90 18.62
CA PRO A 227 3.63 16.14 19.62
C PRO A 227 3.69 14.66 19.31
N VAL A 228 4.14 13.86 20.26
CA VAL A 228 4.31 12.42 20.15
C VAL A 228 3.60 11.69 21.27
N ASN A 229 3.30 10.40 21.05
CA ASN A 229 2.77 9.51 22.08
C ASN A 229 3.95 8.87 22.84
N TRP A 230 4.37 9.47 23.93
CA TRP A 230 5.46 8.98 24.76
C TRP A 230 4.97 7.93 25.76
N CYS A 231 5.64 6.79 25.80
CA CYS A 231 5.37 5.72 26.74
C CYS A 231 6.59 5.44 27.63
N PRO A 232 6.67 6.02 28.83
CA PRO A 232 7.82 5.85 29.74
C PRO A 232 8.08 4.38 30.09
N GLY A 233 7.03 3.60 30.32
CA GLY A 233 7.13 2.19 30.66
C GLY A 233 7.73 1.30 29.56
N LEU A 234 7.62 1.74 28.30
CA LEU A 234 8.28 1.11 27.16
C LEU A 234 9.56 1.83 26.73
N GLY A 235 9.81 3.05 27.21
CA GLY A 235 10.94 3.87 26.82
C GLY A 235 10.95 4.29 25.36
N THR A 236 9.79 4.39 24.70
CA THR A 236 9.68 4.67 23.26
C THR A 236 8.46 5.51 22.94
N VAL A 237 8.55 6.17 21.80
CA VAL A 237 7.40 6.84 21.17
C VAL A 237 6.57 5.80 20.41
N LEU A 238 5.26 5.89 20.51
CA LEU A 238 4.30 5.02 19.89
C LEU A 238 3.58 5.72 18.72
N ALA A 239 3.29 4.98 17.67
CA ALA A 239 2.36 5.42 16.65
C ALA A 239 0.92 5.46 17.22
N ASN A 240 0.02 6.20 16.57
CA ASN A 240 -1.35 6.34 17.07
C ASN A 240 -2.08 4.98 17.14
N GLU A 241 -1.81 4.09 16.19
CA GLU A 241 -2.35 2.72 16.12
C GLU A 241 -1.80 1.77 17.19
N GLU A 242 -0.73 2.13 17.90
CA GLU A 242 -0.14 1.38 19.01
C GLU A 242 -0.67 1.84 20.37
N VAL A 243 -1.56 2.84 20.38
CA VAL A 243 -2.21 3.37 21.58
C VAL A 243 -3.66 2.91 21.60
N THR A 244 -4.05 2.26 22.70
CA THR A 244 -5.42 1.79 22.91
C THR A 244 -6.37 2.94 23.21
N ALA A 245 -7.67 2.70 23.10
CA ALA A 245 -8.70 3.71 23.34
C ALA A 245 -8.70 4.30 24.77
N ASP A 246 -8.15 3.58 25.73
CA ASP A 246 -7.99 4.05 27.13
C ASP A 246 -6.64 4.74 27.39
N GLY A 247 -5.93 5.16 26.33
CA GLY A 247 -4.68 5.94 26.43
C GLY A 247 -3.49 5.11 26.95
N ARG A 248 -3.48 3.82 26.68
CA ARG A 248 -2.41 2.92 27.10
C ARG A 248 -1.72 2.27 25.90
N SER A 249 -0.51 1.76 26.10
CA SER A 249 0.19 1.01 25.07
C SER A 249 -0.48 -0.35 24.85
N GLU A 250 -0.64 -0.76 23.59
CA GLU A 250 -1.13 -2.10 23.22
C GLU A 250 -0.24 -3.21 23.84
N ARG A 251 1.07 -2.96 23.93
CA ARG A 251 2.03 -3.82 24.59
C ARG A 251 2.32 -3.33 26.01
N GLY A 252 2.24 -4.20 26.97
CA GLY A 252 2.57 -3.92 28.37
C GLY A 252 1.51 -3.14 29.12
N ASN A 253 0.50 -2.59 28.42
CA ASN A 253 -0.60 -1.85 29.03
C ASN A 253 -0.14 -0.68 29.92
N PHE A 254 0.91 0.05 29.49
CA PHE A 254 1.46 1.21 30.19
C PHE A 254 0.73 2.51 29.80
N PRO A 255 0.67 3.51 30.68
CA PRO A 255 0.19 4.83 30.34
C PRO A 255 0.98 5.46 29.18
N VAL A 256 0.29 6.21 28.34
CA VAL A 256 0.89 6.94 27.22
C VAL A 256 0.57 8.43 27.39
N PHE A 257 1.59 9.26 27.27
CA PHE A 257 1.50 10.70 27.47
C PHE A 257 1.75 11.44 26.16
N LYS A 258 1.15 12.61 26.00
CA LYS A 258 1.53 13.51 24.91
C LYS A 258 2.75 14.32 25.36
N ALA A 259 3.87 14.14 24.64
CA ALA A 259 5.11 14.88 24.87
C ALA A 259 5.51 15.65 23.60
N LYS A 260 6.28 16.73 23.76
CA LYS A 260 6.91 17.39 22.62
C LYS A 260 8.34 16.88 22.50
N LEU A 261 8.66 16.30 21.35
CA LEU A 261 10.02 15.84 21.07
C LEU A 261 10.50 16.41 19.74
N ARG A 262 11.78 16.78 19.68
CA ARG A 262 12.43 17.18 18.44
C ARG A 262 12.51 15.96 17.52
N GLN A 263 11.87 16.05 16.36
CA GLN A 263 11.72 14.96 15.41
C GLN A 263 12.06 15.42 13.99
N TRP A 264 12.71 14.56 13.21
CA TRP A 264 12.84 14.77 11.79
C TRP A 264 11.50 14.52 11.09
N ASN A 265 11.16 15.41 10.18
CA ASN A 265 9.98 15.32 9.34
C ASN A 265 10.38 15.48 7.87
N MET A 266 9.63 14.86 6.98
CA MET A 266 9.69 15.10 5.54
C MET A 266 8.44 15.82 5.07
N ARG A 267 8.63 16.93 4.33
CA ARG A 267 7.57 17.82 3.85
C ARG A 267 6.84 17.22 2.63
N ILE A 268 6.27 16.03 2.81
CA ILE A 268 5.47 15.37 1.78
C ILE A 268 4.24 16.19 1.37
N THR A 269 3.75 17.05 2.26
CA THR A 269 2.61 17.96 2.00
C THR A 269 2.89 18.92 0.84
N ALA A 270 4.15 19.30 0.61
CA ALA A 270 4.53 20.15 -0.53
C ALA A 270 4.26 19.47 -1.89
N TYR A 271 4.20 18.14 -1.91
CA TYR A 271 3.91 17.36 -3.12
C TYR A 271 2.45 16.91 -3.22
N ALA A 272 1.58 17.31 -2.32
CA ALA A 272 0.22 16.77 -2.21
C ALA A 272 -0.57 16.87 -3.52
N ASP A 273 -0.54 18.01 -4.22
CA ASP A 273 -1.23 18.19 -5.50
C ASP A 273 -0.63 17.28 -6.60
N ARG A 274 0.69 17.21 -6.73
CA ARG A 274 1.36 16.34 -7.71
C ARG A 274 1.11 14.87 -7.42
N LEU A 275 1.09 14.47 -6.15
CA LEU A 275 0.74 13.11 -5.74
C LEU A 275 -0.70 12.74 -6.13
N LEU A 276 -1.63 13.69 -6.13
CA LEU A 276 -3.01 13.48 -6.58
C LEU A 276 -3.14 13.47 -8.10
N GLU A 277 -2.53 14.45 -8.79
CA GLU A 277 -2.62 14.61 -10.23
C GLU A 277 -2.07 13.41 -10.98
N ASP A 278 -0.86 12.97 -10.60
CA ASP A 278 -0.16 11.90 -11.28
C ASP A 278 -0.79 10.51 -11.05
N LEU A 279 -1.68 10.33 -10.06
CA LEU A 279 -2.46 9.10 -9.89
C LEU A 279 -3.30 8.77 -11.14
N ASN A 280 -3.70 9.76 -11.92
CA ASN A 280 -4.54 9.55 -13.09
C ASN A 280 -3.79 8.82 -14.21
N GLU A 281 -2.47 8.96 -14.26
CA GLU A 281 -1.59 8.39 -15.29
C GLU A 281 -1.06 6.98 -14.92
N LEU A 282 -1.36 6.49 -13.71
CA LEU A 282 -0.90 5.20 -13.23
C LEU A 282 -1.92 4.09 -13.53
N ASP A 283 -1.44 2.93 -13.97
CA ASP A 283 -2.25 1.70 -14.12
C ASP A 283 -2.36 0.97 -12.76
N TRP A 284 -3.05 1.63 -11.82
CA TRP A 284 -3.24 1.13 -10.47
C TRP A 284 -4.71 0.81 -10.19
N PRO A 285 -5.02 -0.15 -9.31
CA PRO A 285 -6.38 -0.43 -8.88
C PRO A 285 -7.07 0.81 -8.32
N GLU A 286 -8.31 1.09 -8.77
CA GLU A 286 -9.05 2.29 -8.35
C GLU A 286 -9.25 2.36 -6.82
N ALA A 287 -9.35 1.21 -6.15
CA ALA A 287 -9.44 1.17 -4.68
C ALA A 287 -8.18 1.76 -4.01
N ILE A 288 -6.99 1.50 -4.56
CA ILE A 288 -5.72 2.05 -4.04
C ILE A 288 -5.64 3.55 -4.34
N LYS A 289 -5.96 3.97 -5.56
CA LYS A 289 -6.02 5.39 -5.92
C LYS A 289 -6.98 6.16 -5.01
N LEU A 290 -8.15 5.59 -4.73
CA LEU A 290 -9.13 6.18 -3.82
C LEU A 290 -8.60 6.27 -2.38
N GLN A 291 -7.90 5.25 -1.89
CA GLN A 291 -7.27 5.29 -0.57
C GLN A 291 -6.24 6.43 -0.49
N GLN A 292 -5.37 6.60 -1.49
CA GLN A 292 -4.41 7.70 -1.53
C GLN A 292 -5.10 9.06 -1.63
N ARG A 293 -6.10 9.22 -2.50
CA ARG A 293 -6.90 10.47 -2.60
C ARG A 293 -7.54 10.83 -1.25
N ASN A 294 -8.14 9.86 -0.59
CA ASN A 294 -8.77 10.07 0.71
C ASN A 294 -7.75 10.38 1.81
N TRP A 295 -6.57 9.74 1.78
CA TRP A 295 -5.51 9.99 2.75
C TRP A 295 -4.90 11.39 2.59
N ILE A 296 -4.61 11.80 1.36
CA ILE A 296 -4.15 13.16 1.05
C ILE A 296 -5.24 14.17 1.40
N GLY A 297 -6.50 13.86 1.11
CA GLY A 297 -7.66 14.57 1.60
C GLY A 297 -7.66 16.04 1.19
N ARG A 298 -7.44 16.32 -0.11
CA ARG A 298 -7.49 17.68 -0.66
C ARG A 298 -8.88 18.26 -0.50
N SER A 299 -8.97 19.43 0.08
CA SER A 299 -10.21 20.19 0.26
C SER A 299 -10.03 21.64 -0.13
N GLU A 300 -10.99 22.16 -0.90
CA GLU A 300 -11.05 23.56 -1.29
C GLU A 300 -12.02 24.30 -0.39
N GLY A 301 -11.62 25.48 0.04
CA GLY A 301 -12.39 26.28 0.97
C GLY A 301 -11.86 27.70 1.08
N ALA A 302 -12.09 28.33 2.22
CA ALA A 302 -11.54 29.63 2.53
C ALA A 302 -10.97 29.68 3.95
N ARG A 303 -9.92 30.47 4.12
CA ARG A 303 -9.51 30.99 5.42
C ARG A 303 -10.35 32.22 5.71
N VAL A 304 -10.81 32.36 6.94
CA VAL A 304 -11.65 33.49 7.36
C VAL A 304 -11.19 33.94 8.75
N ASP A 305 -10.97 35.23 8.88
CA ASP A 305 -10.56 35.86 10.11
C ASP A 305 -11.78 36.38 10.91
N PHE A 306 -11.91 35.92 12.13
CA PHE A 306 -12.91 36.35 13.09
C PHE A 306 -12.24 37.28 14.11
N PRO A 307 -12.52 38.60 14.08
CA PRO A 307 -11.91 39.55 15.03
C PRO A 307 -12.34 39.28 16.49
N ILE A 308 -11.37 39.33 17.38
CA ILE A 308 -11.55 39.18 18.83
C ILE A 308 -10.50 40.00 19.59
N ASP A 309 -10.92 40.97 20.40
CA ASP A 309 -10.06 41.76 21.29
C ASP A 309 -8.77 42.33 20.67
N GLY A 310 -8.84 42.74 19.40
CA GLY A 310 -7.73 43.34 18.64
C GLY A 310 -6.80 42.34 17.96
N GLU A 311 -7.13 41.06 18.02
CA GLU A 311 -6.52 39.96 17.26
C GLU A 311 -7.55 39.24 16.35
N ASN A 312 -7.16 38.19 15.67
CA ASN A 312 -8.04 37.38 14.86
C ASN A 312 -7.97 35.90 15.23
N ILE A 313 -9.11 35.23 15.27
CA ILE A 313 -9.18 33.76 15.18
C ILE A 313 -9.35 33.41 13.72
N THR A 314 -8.35 32.83 13.10
CA THR A 314 -8.42 32.35 11.71
C THR A 314 -8.97 30.94 11.66
N VAL A 315 -10.02 30.71 10.87
CA VAL A 315 -10.57 29.38 10.60
C VAL A 315 -10.39 28.99 9.14
N PHE A 316 -10.27 27.70 8.89
CA PHE A 316 -10.45 27.13 7.57
C PHE A 316 -11.82 26.44 7.46
N THR A 317 -12.57 26.78 6.43
CA THR A 317 -13.86 26.14 6.16
C THR A 317 -14.00 25.72 4.71
N THR A 318 -14.50 24.50 4.45
CA THR A 318 -14.91 24.04 3.13
C THR A 318 -16.27 24.58 2.69
N ARG A 319 -16.99 25.26 3.62
CA ARG A 319 -18.31 25.81 3.44
C ARG A 319 -18.35 27.34 3.78
N PRO A 320 -17.55 28.17 3.10
CA PRO A 320 -17.60 29.62 3.36
C PRO A 320 -18.99 30.25 3.07
N ASP A 321 -19.79 29.59 2.21
CA ASP A 321 -21.18 29.94 1.94
C ASP A 321 -22.09 29.91 3.19
N THR A 322 -21.65 29.26 4.27
CA THR A 322 -22.44 29.14 5.51
C THR A 322 -22.06 30.10 6.61
N LEU A 323 -21.16 31.05 6.35
CA LEU A 323 -20.66 32.03 7.33
C LEU A 323 -21.77 32.79 8.08
N PHE A 324 -22.87 33.11 7.42
CA PHE A 324 -24.02 33.77 8.04
C PHE A 324 -24.73 32.91 9.10
N GLY A 325 -24.52 31.61 9.07
CA GLY A 325 -25.07 30.67 10.05
C GLY A 325 -24.11 30.31 11.18
N ALA A 326 -22.92 30.91 11.20
CA ALA A 326 -21.95 30.70 12.29
C ALA A 326 -22.43 31.40 13.55
N THR A 327 -22.81 30.65 14.57
CA THR A 327 -23.40 31.15 15.80
C THR A 327 -22.50 30.99 17.02
N TYR A 328 -21.42 30.28 16.91
CA TYR A 328 -20.36 30.18 17.92
C TYR A 328 -19.05 29.71 17.26
N MET A 329 -17.94 29.84 17.99
CA MET A 329 -16.61 29.36 17.60
C MET A 329 -16.15 28.30 18.57
N VAL A 330 -15.34 27.36 18.08
CA VAL A 330 -14.69 26.36 18.92
C VAL A 330 -13.20 26.29 18.61
N LEU A 331 -12.38 26.38 19.65
CA LEU A 331 -10.94 26.19 19.59
C LEU A 331 -10.57 24.81 20.14
N ALA A 332 -9.47 24.25 19.63
CA ALA A 332 -8.84 23.12 20.28
C ALA A 332 -8.41 23.50 21.70
N PRO A 333 -8.55 22.63 22.71
CA PRO A 333 -8.13 22.95 24.08
C PRO A 333 -6.68 23.44 24.20
N GLU A 334 -5.80 22.95 23.31
CA GLU A 334 -4.38 23.27 23.24
C GLU A 334 -4.06 24.53 22.43
N HIS A 335 -5.05 25.18 21.84
CA HIS A 335 -4.82 26.34 20.95
C HIS A 335 -4.17 27.51 21.72
N PRO A 336 -3.10 28.14 21.17
CA PRO A 336 -2.35 29.19 21.87
C PRO A 336 -3.19 30.41 22.24
N LEU A 337 -4.21 30.71 21.47
CA LEU A 337 -5.09 31.86 21.70
C LEU A 337 -6.05 31.66 22.90
N VAL A 338 -6.24 30.42 23.39
CA VAL A 338 -7.15 30.15 24.50
C VAL A 338 -6.73 30.93 25.77
N ASP A 339 -5.42 30.93 26.08
CA ASP A 339 -4.92 31.67 27.27
C ASP A 339 -5.09 33.17 27.13
N LYS A 340 -4.98 33.71 25.91
CA LYS A 340 -5.19 35.15 25.66
C LYS A 340 -6.65 35.57 25.78
N PHE A 341 -7.59 34.72 25.44
CA PHE A 341 -9.02 34.97 25.38
C PHE A 341 -9.77 34.37 26.58
N THR A 342 -9.07 34.07 27.67
CA THR A 342 -9.66 33.60 28.91
C THR A 342 -9.57 34.74 29.96
N PRO A 343 -10.65 35.52 30.19
CA PRO A 343 -10.68 36.64 31.16
C PRO A 343 -10.73 36.09 32.59
N ASP A 344 -10.46 36.99 33.57
CA ASP A 344 -10.46 36.66 35.01
C ASP A 344 -11.84 36.31 35.58
N ALA A 345 -12.92 36.79 34.96
CA ALA A 345 -14.27 36.59 35.43
C ALA A 345 -15.26 36.37 34.25
N TRP A 346 -16.33 35.62 34.53
CA TRP A 346 -17.39 35.40 33.57
C TRP A 346 -18.06 36.72 33.17
N PRO A 347 -18.34 36.97 31.89
CA PRO A 347 -19.17 38.08 31.44
C PRO A 347 -20.57 38.04 32.08
N GLU A 348 -21.15 39.20 32.27
CA GLU A 348 -22.54 39.27 32.75
C GLU A 348 -23.51 38.57 31.77
N GLY A 349 -24.37 37.72 32.29
CA GLY A 349 -25.32 36.94 31.51
C GLY A 349 -24.78 35.60 30.94
N THR A 350 -23.59 35.16 31.39
CA THR A 350 -23.10 33.82 31.04
C THR A 350 -24.05 32.71 31.53
N HIS A 351 -24.45 31.81 30.68
CA HIS A 351 -25.29 30.69 31.03
C HIS A 351 -24.54 29.67 31.89
N ASP A 352 -25.19 29.13 32.93
CA ASP A 352 -24.57 28.17 33.86
C ASP A 352 -24.00 26.94 33.14
N VAL A 353 -24.67 26.47 32.11
CA VAL A 353 -24.24 25.30 31.30
C VAL A 353 -22.92 25.57 30.55
N TRP A 354 -22.52 26.81 30.32
CA TRP A 354 -21.28 27.18 29.62
C TRP A 354 -20.06 27.15 30.53
N THR A 355 -20.25 27.28 31.85
CA THR A 355 -19.18 27.43 32.85
C THR A 355 -18.51 26.11 33.24
N GLY A 356 -19.09 24.96 32.84
CA GLY A 356 -18.66 23.65 33.34
C GLY A 356 -18.77 23.48 34.85
N GLY A 357 -19.53 24.39 35.55
CA GLY A 357 -19.69 24.35 36.98
C GLY A 357 -18.56 25.04 37.77
N HIS A 358 -17.67 25.81 37.10
CA HIS A 358 -16.55 26.49 37.71
C HIS A 358 -16.84 27.99 37.96
N ALA A 359 -16.19 28.53 38.98
CA ALA A 359 -16.41 29.91 39.37
C ALA A 359 -15.78 30.94 38.42
N THR A 360 -14.71 30.57 37.73
CA THR A 360 -13.99 31.44 36.81
C THR A 360 -13.71 30.73 35.44
N PRO A 361 -13.54 31.55 34.36
CA PRO A 361 -13.12 30.98 33.05
C PRO A 361 -11.83 30.21 33.12
N ALA A 362 -10.83 30.70 33.85
CA ALA A 362 -9.51 30.08 33.97
C ALA A 362 -9.59 28.67 34.61
N GLU A 363 -10.40 28.53 35.69
CA GLU A 363 -10.63 27.23 36.32
C GLU A 363 -11.31 26.23 35.35
N ALA A 364 -12.34 26.68 34.60
CA ALA A 364 -13.06 25.88 33.66
C ALA A 364 -12.17 25.41 32.51
N VAL A 365 -11.38 26.30 31.91
CA VAL A 365 -10.43 26.01 30.84
C VAL A 365 -9.35 25.04 31.31
N ALA A 366 -8.76 25.24 32.50
CA ALA A 366 -7.74 24.35 33.04
C ALA A 366 -8.27 22.93 33.28
N ALA A 367 -9.46 22.83 33.89
CA ALA A 367 -10.12 21.55 34.15
C ALA A 367 -10.45 20.82 32.85
N TYR A 368 -10.98 21.53 31.85
CA TYR A 368 -11.34 20.93 30.56
C TYR A 368 -10.09 20.49 29.77
N ARG A 369 -9.01 21.28 29.79
CA ARG A 369 -7.72 20.87 29.19
C ARG A 369 -7.17 19.60 29.80
N ALA A 370 -7.21 19.44 31.13
CA ALA A 370 -6.80 18.21 31.79
C ALA A 370 -7.63 17.01 31.37
N GLN A 371 -8.95 17.19 31.24
CA GLN A 371 -9.84 16.15 30.72
C GLN A 371 -9.54 15.79 29.27
N ALA A 372 -9.37 16.79 28.40
CA ALA A 372 -9.07 16.56 26.97
C ALA A 372 -7.70 15.89 26.76
N ALA A 373 -6.69 16.24 27.55
CA ALA A 373 -5.36 15.65 27.49
C ALA A 373 -5.31 14.15 27.85
N SER A 374 -6.31 13.66 28.59
CA SER A 374 -6.44 12.23 28.91
C SER A 374 -7.02 11.38 27.76
N LYS A 375 -7.52 12.00 26.68
CA LYS A 375 -8.12 11.32 25.54
C LYS A 375 -7.18 11.28 24.35
N SER A 376 -7.18 10.15 23.62
CA SER A 376 -6.51 10.04 22.32
C SER A 376 -7.24 10.84 21.23
N ASP A 377 -6.54 11.19 20.13
CA ASP A 377 -7.15 11.88 18.99
C ASP A 377 -8.30 11.07 18.36
N VAL A 378 -8.21 9.74 18.42
CA VAL A 378 -9.27 8.83 17.91
C VAL A 378 -10.51 8.92 18.80
N GLU A 379 -10.35 8.93 20.13
CA GLU A 379 -11.47 9.11 21.09
C GLU A 379 -12.09 10.49 20.98
N ARG A 380 -11.27 11.52 20.77
CA ARG A 380 -11.75 12.90 20.57
C ARG A 380 -12.56 13.05 19.29
N GLN A 381 -12.25 12.26 18.23
CA GLN A 381 -13.00 12.24 16.97
C GLN A 381 -14.19 11.29 16.97
N ALA A 382 -14.27 10.36 17.90
CA ALA A 382 -15.39 9.43 17.99
C ALA A 382 -16.70 10.21 18.27
N GLU A 383 -17.78 9.79 17.60
CA GLU A 383 -19.13 10.33 17.85
C GLU A 383 -19.57 9.99 19.28
N ALA A 384 -19.19 10.84 20.23
CA ALA A 384 -19.68 10.72 21.59
C ALA A 384 -21.13 11.18 21.67
N LYS A 385 -21.98 10.43 22.39
CA LYS A 385 -23.39 10.81 22.65
C LYS A 385 -23.50 12.11 23.43
N ASP A 386 -22.56 12.36 24.34
CA ASP A 386 -22.56 13.56 25.19
C ASP A 386 -21.55 14.56 24.63
N LYS A 387 -22.04 15.72 24.18
CA LYS A 387 -21.17 16.82 23.74
C LYS A 387 -20.64 17.57 24.94
N THR A 388 -19.31 17.73 24.98
CA THR A 388 -18.59 18.42 26.06
C THR A 388 -17.83 19.63 25.54
N GLY A 389 -17.71 20.66 26.35
CA GLY A 389 -16.98 21.89 26.07
C GLY A 389 -17.14 22.89 27.19
N VAL A 390 -16.35 23.96 27.20
CA VAL A 390 -16.51 25.08 28.11
C VAL A 390 -16.32 26.40 27.36
N PHE A 391 -17.04 27.41 27.77
CA PHE A 391 -16.90 28.79 27.26
C PHE A 391 -15.59 29.39 27.72
N THR A 392 -14.86 30.10 26.87
CA THR A 392 -13.60 30.77 27.25
C THR A 392 -13.84 32.03 28.05
N GLY A 393 -15.02 32.62 28.03
CA GLY A 393 -15.36 33.91 28.57
C GLY A 393 -15.30 35.06 27.54
N SER A 394 -14.91 34.77 26.30
CA SER A 394 -14.75 35.81 25.25
C SER A 394 -15.65 35.55 24.04
N TYR A 395 -15.93 36.64 23.30
CA TYR A 395 -16.75 36.58 22.07
C TYR A 395 -15.95 37.06 20.87
N ALA A 396 -15.98 36.31 19.78
CA ALA A 396 -15.50 36.77 18.49
C ALA A 396 -16.61 37.50 17.70
N THR A 397 -16.21 38.29 16.72
CA THR A 397 -17.16 38.96 15.82
C THR A 397 -17.25 38.17 14.50
N ASN A 398 -18.47 37.80 14.12
CA ASN A 398 -18.70 37.20 12.79
C ASN A 398 -18.54 38.31 11.71
N PRO A 399 -17.57 38.17 10.80
CA PRO A 399 -17.21 39.26 9.88
C PRO A 399 -18.30 39.58 8.81
N VAL A 400 -19.24 38.67 8.55
CA VAL A 400 -20.26 38.89 7.50
C VAL A 400 -21.50 39.64 7.98
N ASN A 401 -21.78 39.62 9.30
CA ASN A 401 -22.98 40.26 9.89
C ASN A 401 -22.71 41.12 11.14
N GLY A 402 -21.46 41.12 11.66
CA GLY A 402 -21.06 41.86 12.82
C GLY A 402 -21.57 41.34 14.17
N GLU A 403 -22.20 40.18 14.21
CA GLU A 403 -22.71 39.56 15.42
C GLU A 403 -21.59 39.05 16.32
N ARG A 404 -21.75 39.22 17.63
CA ARG A 404 -20.84 38.68 18.62
C ARG A 404 -21.24 37.23 18.91
N ILE A 405 -20.31 36.29 18.67
CA ILE A 405 -20.53 34.87 18.85
C ILE A 405 -19.57 34.33 19.91
N PRO A 406 -20.02 33.46 20.86
CA PRO A 406 -19.19 32.98 21.96
C PRO A 406 -18.11 32.01 21.45
N VAL A 407 -16.95 32.04 22.12
CA VAL A 407 -15.81 31.19 21.81
C VAL A 407 -15.69 30.09 22.87
N PHE A 408 -15.84 28.84 22.45
CA PHE A 408 -15.71 27.67 23.31
C PHE A 408 -14.38 26.95 23.05
N ILE A 409 -13.96 26.10 23.98
CA ILE A 409 -13.03 24.99 23.73
C ILE A 409 -13.80 23.68 23.80
N ALA A 410 -13.47 22.75 22.88
CA ALA A 410 -14.06 21.41 22.89
C ALA A 410 -13.06 20.40 22.34
N ASP A 411 -13.10 19.18 22.83
CA ASP A 411 -12.13 18.14 22.54
C ASP A 411 -12.22 17.55 21.11
N TYR A 412 -13.35 17.72 20.43
CA TYR A 412 -13.50 17.28 19.03
C TYR A 412 -12.78 18.15 18.00
N VAL A 413 -12.28 19.33 18.41
CA VAL A 413 -11.43 20.18 17.59
C VAL A 413 -9.96 19.85 17.86
N LEU A 414 -9.19 19.56 16.82
CA LEU A 414 -7.80 19.15 16.92
C LEU A 414 -6.86 20.22 16.36
N MET A 415 -5.75 20.49 17.06
CA MET A 415 -4.70 21.42 16.59
C MET A 415 -4.05 20.97 15.25
N GLY A 416 -4.03 19.69 14.97
CA GLY A 416 -3.39 19.15 13.78
C GLY A 416 -4.27 19.17 12.51
N TYR A 417 -5.46 19.78 12.56
CA TYR A 417 -6.33 19.92 11.39
C TYR A 417 -6.76 21.38 11.21
N GLY A 418 -6.49 21.94 10.03
CA GLY A 418 -6.75 23.33 9.74
C GLY A 418 -5.93 24.27 10.63
N THR A 419 -6.60 25.20 11.27
CA THR A 419 -6.00 26.21 12.17
C THR A 419 -6.14 25.83 13.64
N GLY A 420 -6.73 24.69 14.00
CA GLY A 420 -7.11 24.35 15.37
C GLY A 420 -8.33 25.14 15.88
N ALA A 421 -9.04 25.82 14.97
CA ALA A 421 -10.25 26.59 15.24
C ALA A 421 -11.32 26.28 14.21
N ILE A 422 -12.57 26.25 14.60
CA ILE A 422 -13.72 26.11 13.70
C ILE A 422 -14.76 27.17 13.96
N MET A 423 -15.43 27.61 12.92
CA MET A 423 -16.74 28.24 13.02
C MET A 423 -17.82 27.16 13.06
N ALA A 424 -18.76 27.26 13.96
CA ALA A 424 -19.81 26.26 14.10
C ALA A 424 -21.11 26.75 13.43
N VAL A 425 -21.67 25.91 12.58
CA VAL A 425 -22.88 26.19 11.82
C VAL A 425 -23.96 25.13 12.12
N PRO A 426 -24.68 25.28 13.25
CA PRO A 426 -25.59 24.26 13.78
C PRO A 426 -26.72 23.87 12.84
N ALA A 427 -27.18 24.76 12.00
CA ALA A 427 -28.25 24.45 11.05
C ALA A 427 -27.84 23.46 9.96
N GLY A 428 -26.52 23.37 9.63
CA GLY A 428 -25.98 22.61 8.52
C GLY A 428 -25.02 21.48 8.90
N ASP A 429 -24.60 21.39 10.16
CA ASP A 429 -23.71 20.33 10.66
C ASP A 429 -24.30 19.66 11.91
N GLN A 430 -24.37 18.34 11.89
CA GLN A 430 -25.02 17.58 12.96
C GLN A 430 -24.29 17.69 14.31
N ARG A 431 -22.96 17.71 14.31
CA ARG A 431 -22.17 17.85 15.55
C ARG A 431 -22.36 19.22 16.17
N ASP A 432 -22.37 20.24 15.34
CA ASP A 432 -22.60 21.62 15.76
C ASP A 432 -24.04 21.80 16.26
N PHE A 433 -25.01 21.12 15.60
CA PHE A 433 -26.42 21.14 16.04
C PHE A 433 -26.58 20.53 17.43
N GLU A 434 -26.00 19.35 17.67
CA GLU A 434 -26.07 18.66 18.96
C GLU A 434 -25.38 19.46 20.07
N PHE A 435 -24.21 20.08 19.75
CA PHE A 435 -23.52 20.98 20.68
C PHE A 435 -24.36 22.22 20.98
N ALA A 436 -24.91 22.89 19.97
CA ALA A 436 -25.76 24.05 20.16
C ALA A 436 -26.99 23.74 21.02
N ARG A 437 -27.59 22.57 20.87
CA ARG A 437 -28.69 22.11 21.71
C ARG A 437 -28.26 21.84 23.15
N ALA A 438 -27.07 21.21 23.35
CA ALA A 438 -26.55 20.91 24.68
C ALA A 438 -26.20 22.19 25.48
N PHE A 439 -25.72 23.23 24.78
CA PHE A 439 -25.26 24.47 25.36
C PHE A 439 -26.25 25.64 25.19
N GLU A 440 -27.48 25.39 24.75
CA GLU A 440 -28.55 26.38 24.56
C GLU A 440 -28.10 27.56 23.65
N LEU A 441 -27.34 27.23 22.57
CA LEU A 441 -26.83 28.21 21.62
C LEU A 441 -27.84 28.46 20.47
N PRO A 442 -27.82 29.64 19.83
CA PRO A 442 -28.70 29.92 18.69
C PRO A 442 -28.40 29.01 17.49
N ILE A 443 -29.47 28.70 16.74
CA ILE A 443 -29.37 27.96 15.48
C ILE A 443 -30.04 28.79 14.40
N THR A 444 -29.26 29.24 13.41
CA THR A 444 -29.75 30.12 12.33
C THR A 444 -29.90 29.31 11.03
N CYS A 445 -31.15 29.24 10.50
CA CYS A 445 -31.42 28.58 9.23
C CYS A 445 -30.91 29.46 8.07
N ILE A 446 -29.94 28.97 7.33
CA ILE A 446 -29.28 29.66 6.20
C ILE A 446 -29.46 28.95 4.85
N VAL A 447 -30.14 27.83 4.84
CA VAL A 447 -30.45 27.04 3.64
C VAL A 447 -31.94 26.71 3.63
N GLU A 448 -32.62 26.89 2.51
CA GLU A 448 -34.05 26.60 2.37
C GLU A 448 -34.30 25.10 2.54
N PRO A 449 -34.98 24.63 3.58
CA PRO A 449 -35.25 23.22 3.76
C PRO A 449 -36.18 22.68 2.65
N THR A 450 -35.75 21.57 2.04
CA THR A 450 -36.51 20.90 0.95
C THR A 450 -37.28 19.66 1.42
N ASP A 451 -37.12 19.29 2.68
CA ASP A 451 -37.76 18.12 3.30
C ASP A 451 -39.09 18.44 4.05
N GLY A 452 -39.51 19.70 4.01
CA GLY A 452 -40.80 20.14 4.60
C GLY A 452 -40.72 20.54 6.08
N ARG A 453 -39.53 20.59 6.72
CA ARG A 453 -39.41 20.95 8.15
C ARG A 453 -39.66 22.44 8.45
N GLY A 454 -39.67 23.31 7.44
CA GLY A 454 -39.76 24.76 7.61
C GLY A 454 -38.46 25.39 8.12
N THR A 455 -38.44 26.72 8.26
CA THR A 455 -37.24 27.51 8.65
C THR A 455 -37.15 27.79 10.15
N ASP A 456 -38.13 27.40 10.95
CA ASP A 456 -38.11 27.53 12.42
C ASP A 456 -37.24 26.43 13.03
N THR A 457 -35.98 26.75 13.31
CA THR A 457 -35.00 25.83 13.85
C THR A 457 -35.28 25.36 15.26
N SER A 458 -36.16 26.01 15.98
CA SER A 458 -36.58 25.58 17.33
C SER A 458 -37.30 24.22 17.30
N THR A 459 -37.90 23.88 16.18
CA THR A 459 -38.67 22.63 15.97
C THR A 459 -37.84 21.51 15.38
N TRP A 460 -36.57 21.77 15.02
CA TRP A 460 -35.71 20.79 14.36
C TRP A 460 -35.21 19.73 15.35
N GLU A 461 -35.17 18.49 14.94
CA GLU A 461 -34.62 17.38 15.72
C GLU A 461 -33.14 17.08 15.31
N ASP A 462 -32.73 17.46 14.08
CA ASP A 462 -31.42 17.27 13.51
C ASP A 462 -31.05 18.42 12.57
N ALA A 463 -29.78 18.51 12.21
CA ALA A 463 -29.28 19.50 11.23
C ALA A 463 -29.81 19.18 9.81
N PHE A 464 -29.94 20.19 8.98
CA PHE A 464 -30.28 20.08 7.57
C PHE A 464 -29.07 20.39 6.67
N ALA A 465 -28.33 19.35 6.28
CA ALA A 465 -27.22 19.46 5.36
C ALA A 465 -27.68 19.21 3.92
N SER A 466 -27.62 20.24 3.06
CA SER A 466 -27.95 20.10 1.63
C SER A 466 -26.96 20.87 0.77
N TYR A 467 -26.61 20.30 -0.38
CA TYR A 467 -25.80 20.96 -1.42
C TYR A 467 -26.66 21.46 -2.61
N ASP A 468 -27.90 21.03 -2.71
CA ASP A 468 -28.81 21.36 -3.81
C ASP A 468 -29.84 22.43 -3.45
N ALA A 469 -29.92 22.80 -2.17
CA ALA A 469 -30.85 23.81 -1.70
C ALA A 469 -30.32 25.24 -1.90
N LYS A 470 -31.22 26.21 -1.90
CA LYS A 470 -30.88 27.62 -2.02
C LYS A 470 -30.49 28.22 -0.67
N ILE A 471 -29.54 29.14 -0.72
CA ILE A 471 -29.13 29.92 0.44
C ILE A 471 -30.22 30.97 0.77
N ILE A 472 -30.49 31.14 2.06
CA ILE A 472 -31.43 32.15 2.64
C ILE A 472 -30.82 32.79 3.87
N ASN A 473 -31.35 33.91 4.32
CA ASN A 473 -30.91 34.63 5.53
C ASN A 473 -29.40 34.93 5.54
N SER A 474 -28.83 35.17 4.38
CA SER A 474 -27.37 35.28 4.16
C SER A 474 -27.03 36.57 3.42
N THR A 475 -27.50 37.70 3.97
CA THR A 475 -27.23 39.06 3.44
C THR A 475 -26.61 39.92 4.52
N GLY A 476 -25.46 40.55 4.19
CA GLY A 476 -24.72 41.49 5.05
C GLY A 476 -24.16 42.66 4.26
N GLU A 477 -23.25 43.45 4.88
CA GLU A 477 -22.68 44.60 4.26
C GLU A 477 -21.75 44.20 3.07
N GLY A 478 -22.17 44.57 1.87
CA GLY A 478 -21.41 44.39 0.65
C GLY A 478 -21.45 42.97 0.04
N VAL A 479 -22.25 42.07 0.61
CA VAL A 479 -22.44 40.72 0.05
C VAL A 479 -23.83 40.16 0.36
N SER A 480 -24.44 39.51 -0.61
CA SER A 480 -25.67 38.72 -0.44
C SER A 480 -25.56 37.40 -1.17
N LEU A 481 -25.91 36.33 -0.46
CA LEU A 481 -25.93 34.96 -0.99
C LEU A 481 -27.35 34.45 -1.19
N ASP A 482 -28.37 35.22 -0.78
CA ASP A 482 -29.76 34.79 -0.80
C ASP A 482 -30.22 34.43 -2.22
N GLY A 483 -30.84 33.26 -2.35
CA GLY A 483 -31.35 32.71 -3.59
C GLY A 483 -30.32 32.01 -4.48
N LEU A 484 -29.03 32.06 -4.12
CA LEU A 484 -27.96 31.37 -4.84
C LEU A 484 -27.92 29.87 -4.53
N GLY A 485 -27.40 29.07 -5.46
CA GLY A 485 -26.96 27.71 -5.18
C GLY A 485 -25.62 27.69 -4.45
N VAL A 486 -25.29 26.58 -3.80
CA VAL A 486 -24.10 26.44 -2.93
C VAL A 486 -22.80 26.79 -3.69
N VAL A 487 -22.61 26.31 -4.93
CA VAL A 487 -21.39 26.57 -5.73
C VAL A 487 -21.21 28.04 -6.01
N GLU A 488 -22.27 28.72 -6.45
CA GLU A 488 -22.25 30.15 -6.74
C GLU A 488 -22.05 30.99 -5.46
N ALA A 489 -22.67 30.57 -4.37
CA ALA A 489 -22.52 31.21 -3.06
C ALA A 489 -21.09 31.10 -2.54
N LYS A 490 -20.44 29.93 -2.66
CA LYS A 490 -19.03 29.76 -2.31
C LYS A 490 -18.12 30.71 -3.10
N ALA A 491 -18.27 30.77 -4.40
CA ALA A 491 -17.48 31.66 -5.23
C ALA A 491 -17.67 33.14 -4.84
N ARG A 492 -18.91 33.56 -4.64
CA ARG A 492 -19.24 34.95 -4.28
C ARG A 492 -18.72 35.39 -2.92
N ILE A 493 -18.85 34.51 -1.92
CA ILE A 493 -18.36 34.84 -0.57
C ILE A 493 -16.82 34.85 -0.53
N THR A 494 -16.16 33.93 -1.25
CA THR A 494 -14.69 33.89 -1.34
C THR A 494 -14.16 35.16 -2.00
N GLU A 495 -14.73 35.61 -3.12
CA GLU A 495 -14.36 36.85 -3.75
C GLU A 495 -14.57 38.07 -2.83
N TRP A 496 -15.64 38.06 -2.00
CA TRP A 496 -15.89 39.11 -1.04
C TRP A 496 -14.86 39.10 0.09
N LEU A 497 -14.49 37.94 0.62
CA LEU A 497 -13.47 37.78 1.66
C LEU A 497 -12.10 38.32 1.18
N GLU A 498 -11.69 37.98 -0.03
CA GLU A 498 -10.43 38.44 -0.64
C GLU A 498 -10.44 39.97 -0.85
N ARG A 499 -11.52 40.49 -1.42
CA ARG A 499 -11.66 41.92 -1.68
C ARG A 499 -11.65 42.79 -0.40
N THR A 500 -12.16 42.24 0.70
CA THR A 500 -12.23 42.93 1.97
C THR A 500 -11.00 42.72 2.86
N GLY A 501 -10.12 41.78 2.48
CA GLY A 501 -8.95 41.41 3.24
C GLY A 501 -9.25 40.67 4.56
N ILE A 502 -10.45 40.09 4.67
CA ILE A 502 -10.92 39.35 5.86
C ILE A 502 -10.63 37.84 5.71
N GLY A 503 -10.30 37.40 4.52
CA GLY A 503 -9.99 36.01 4.25
C GLY A 503 -9.54 35.78 2.81
N GLU A 504 -9.23 34.53 2.48
CA GLU A 504 -8.74 34.12 1.16
C GLU A 504 -9.23 32.74 0.80
N GLY A 505 -9.45 32.50 -0.50
CA GLY A 505 -9.65 31.15 -1.00
C GLY A 505 -8.38 30.32 -0.81
N THR A 506 -8.51 29.10 -0.29
CA THR A 506 -7.35 28.26 -0.01
C THR A 506 -7.65 26.78 -0.17
N VAL A 507 -6.60 26.04 -0.45
CA VAL A 507 -6.63 24.57 -0.49
C VAL A 507 -5.96 24.06 0.81
N ASN A 508 -6.60 23.10 1.42
CA ASN A 508 -6.06 22.43 2.59
C ASN A 508 -6.00 20.92 2.36
N PHE A 509 -5.07 20.26 3.05
CA PHE A 509 -4.86 18.82 2.95
C PHE A 509 -5.01 18.18 4.32
N ARG A 510 -5.57 16.96 4.36
CA ARG A 510 -5.54 16.12 5.55
C ARG A 510 -4.16 15.52 5.78
N LEU A 511 -3.41 15.29 4.70
CA LEU A 511 -2.03 14.81 4.72
C LEU A 511 -1.19 15.67 5.64
N ARG A 512 -0.39 15.05 6.48
CA ARG A 512 0.60 15.68 7.33
C ARG A 512 2.00 15.31 6.87
N ASP A 513 2.99 16.13 7.23
CA ASP A 513 4.39 15.80 6.97
C ASP A 513 4.75 14.47 7.63
N TRP A 514 5.58 13.72 6.96
CA TRP A 514 5.97 12.39 7.40
C TRP A 514 6.94 12.45 8.55
N LEU A 515 6.53 11.98 9.74
CA LEU A 515 7.38 11.83 10.92
C LEU A 515 8.45 10.76 10.64
N PHE A 516 9.70 11.21 10.45
CA PHE A 516 10.76 10.41 9.83
C PHE A 516 11.80 9.87 10.82
N SER A 517 11.80 10.25 12.09
CA SER A 517 12.77 9.73 13.08
C SER A 517 12.19 8.66 13.98
N ARG A 518 13.06 7.73 14.42
CA ARG A 518 12.75 6.67 15.39
C ARG A 518 13.81 6.62 16.48
N GLN A 519 13.37 6.47 17.73
CA GLN A 519 14.21 6.36 18.93
C GLN A 519 14.64 4.91 19.11
N ARG A 520 15.31 4.34 18.11
CA ARG A 520 15.69 2.92 18.01
C ARG A 520 17.15 2.77 17.62
N TYR A 521 17.69 1.54 17.84
CA TYR A 521 19.04 1.19 17.39
C TYR A 521 19.02 0.65 15.95
N TRP A 522 18.12 -0.29 15.63
CA TRP A 522 18.14 -1.05 14.38
C TRP A 522 17.38 -0.31 13.27
N GLY A 523 18.06 0.61 12.64
CA GLY A 523 17.59 1.43 11.52
C GLY A 523 18.76 2.21 10.92
N GLU A 524 18.57 2.82 9.76
CA GLU A 524 19.59 3.65 9.10
C GLU A 524 19.90 4.88 9.97
N PRO A 525 21.17 5.12 10.34
CA PRO A 525 21.53 6.33 11.08
C PRO A 525 21.45 7.58 10.17
N PHE A 526 21.05 8.69 10.74
CA PHE A 526 21.01 9.98 10.03
C PHE A 526 22.42 10.50 9.77
N PRO A 527 22.77 10.91 8.54
CA PRO A 527 24.04 11.51 8.21
C PRO A 527 24.09 13.01 8.60
N ILE A 528 23.71 13.30 9.85
CA ILE A 528 23.63 14.64 10.41
C ILE A 528 24.43 14.73 11.69
N VAL A 529 25.10 15.86 11.86
CA VAL A 529 25.78 16.25 13.09
C VAL A 529 25.33 17.63 13.53
N TYR A 530 25.37 17.88 14.83
CA TYR A 530 25.05 19.18 15.44
C TYR A 530 26.31 19.83 15.99
N ASP A 531 26.50 21.12 15.75
CA ASP A 531 27.54 21.92 16.36
C ASP A 531 27.21 22.29 17.83
N GLU A 532 28.05 23.11 18.48
CA GLU A 532 27.87 23.53 19.87
C GLU A 532 26.64 24.42 20.06
N ASP A 533 26.17 25.09 19.01
CA ASP A 533 24.96 25.91 19.00
C ASP A 533 23.70 25.11 18.68
N GLY A 534 23.83 23.82 18.39
CA GLY A 534 22.72 22.91 18.04
C GLY A 534 22.25 23.02 16.59
N VAL A 535 23.02 23.67 15.72
CA VAL A 535 22.73 23.76 14.29
C VAL A 535 23.05 22.43 13.61
N ALA A 536 22.11 21.93 12.80
CA ALA A 536 22.27 20.69 12.04
C ALA A 536 23.15 20.89 10.79
N HIS A 537 24.16 20.06 10.66
CA HIS A 537 25.08 20.02 9.51
C HIS A 537 25.02 18.66 8.83
N PRO A 538 24.86 18.60 7.49
CA PRO A 538 24.95 17.35 6.73
C PRO A 538 26.39 16.85 6.70
N LEU A 539 26.58 15.53 6.81
CA LEU A 539 27.89 14.94 6.54
C LEU A 539 28.23 15.05 5.04
N PRO A 540 29.50 15.27 4.67
CA PRO A 540 29.93 15.15 3.30
C PRO A 540 29.69 13.74 2.74
N GLU A 541 29.34 13.63 1.47
CA GLU A 541 29.07 12.35 0.80
C GLU A 541 30.25 11.36 0.92
N SER A 542 31.50 11.88 0.99
CA SER A 542 32.69 11.07 1.19
C SER A 542 32.78 10.36 2.55
N MET A 543 31.94 10.75 3.52
CA MET A 543 31.83 10.13 4.83
C MET A 543 30.72 9.07 4.93
N LEU A 544 30.03 8.81 3.83
CA LEU A 544 29.00 7.76 3.76
C LEU A 544 29.59 6.41 3.35
N PRO A 545 29.11 5.29 3.88
CA PRO A 545 28.02 5.19 4.85
C PRO A 545 28.45 5.58 6.27
N LEU A 546 27.56 6.23 7.02
CA LEU A 546 27.67 6.31 8.47
C LEU A 546 27.12 5.01 9.05
N GLU A 547 27.98 4.19 9.64
CA GLU A 547 27.61 2.90 10.17
C GLU A 547 27.13 2.97 11.64
N LEU A 548 26.26 2.02 12.02
CA LEU A 548 25.84 1.85 13.41
C LEU A 548 27.01 1.35 14.27
N PRO A 549 27.22 1.92 15.48
CA PRO A 549 28.24 1.42 16.39
C PRO A 549 27.76 0.16 17.12
N GLU A 550 28.68 -0.64 17.61
CA GLU A 550 28.37 -1.65 18.60
C GLU A 550 27.86 -0.99 19.89
N VAL A 551 26.83 -1.54 20.50
CA VAL A 551 26.29 -1.10 21.79
C VAL A 551 26.15 -2.29 22.73
N GLU A 552 26.33 -2.05 24.02
CA GLU A 552 26.25 -3.12 25.03
C GLU A 552 24.80 -3.54 25.33
N ASP A 553 23.83 -2.65 25.14
CA ASP A 553 22.42 -2.87 25.42
C ASP A 553 21.54 -2.21 24.35
N TYR A 554 20.71 -3.02 23.71
CA TYR A 554 19.75 -2.60 22.67
C TYR A 554 18.42 -2.14 23.24
N SER A 555 18.19 -2.35 24.54
CA SER A 555 16.91 -2.04 25.18
C SER A 555 16.68 -0.53 25.22
N PRO A 556 15.48 -0.04 24.87
CA PRO A 556 15.11 1.32 25.20
C PRO A 556 15.14 1.47 26.75
N ARG A 557 15.62 2.62 27.22
CA ARG A 557 15.60 2.87 28.65
C ARG A 557 14.15 3.09 29.10
N THR A 558 13.68 2.24 29.97
CA THR A 558 12.37 2.38 30.60
C THR A 558 12.46 3.26 31.85
N PHE A 559 11.38 3.95 32.11
CA PHE A 559 11.22 4.85 33.26
C PHE A 559 10.03 4.40 34.11
N ASP A 560 9.77 5.09 35.23
CA ASP A 560 8.52 4.89 35.92
C ASP A 560 7.35 5.08 34.94
N PRO A 561 6.46 4.09 34.78
CA PRO A 561 5.39 4.17 33.81
C PRO A 561 4.46 5.38 33.97
N ASP A 562 4.35 5.90 35.20
CA ASP A 562 3.48 7.04 35.54
C ASP A 562 4.20 8.40 35.50
N ASP A 563 5.51 8.44 35.18
CA ASP A 563 6.29 9.67 35.09
C ASP A 563 6.23 10.26 33.66
N ALA A 564 5.31 11.19 33.47
CA ALA A 564 5.08 11.88 32.19
C ALA A 564 6.23 12.84 31.79
N ASP A 565 7.08 13.28 32.71
CA ASP A 565 8.12 14.29 32.49
C ASP A 565 9.43 13.69 31.95
N THR A 566 9.51 12.37 31.86
CA THR A 566 10.66 11.68 31.27
C THR A 566 10.73 11.84 29.75
N GLN A 567 11.94 11.75 29.19
CA GLN A 567 12.18 11.83 27.76
C GLN A 567 12.88 10.57 27.23
N PRO A 568 12.71 10.21 25.95
CA PRO A 568 13.37 9.06 25.33
C PRO A 568 14.89 9.21 25.41
N GLU A 569 15.54 8.14 25.85
CA GLU A 569 16.98 7.97 25.71
C GLU A 569 17.22 6.90 24.64
N THR A 570 17.70 7.30 23.48
CA THR A 570 17.96 6.38 22.37
C THR A 570 19.13 5.46 22.70
N PRO A 571 19.17 4.19 22.24
CA PRO A 571 20.33 3.31 22.45
C PRO A 571 21.63 3.91 21.91
N LEU A 572 21.61 4.62 20.79
CA LEU A 572 22.77 5.27 20.20
C LEU A 572 23.33 6.39 21.07
N SER A 573 22.48 7.13 21.81
CA SER A 573 22.93 8.24 22.66
C SER A 573 23.82 7.79 23.83
N ARG A 574 23.79 6.50 24.17
CA ARG A 574 24.62 5.90 25.25
C ARG A 574 26.06 5.62 24.81
N ASN A 575 26.35 5.56 23.52
CA ASN A 575 27.70 5.42 23.00
C ASN A 575 28.36 6.79 22.82
N ALA A 576 28.94 7.32 23.90
CA ALA A 576 29.52 8.67 23.94
C ALA A 576 30.64 8.89 22.90
N ASP A 577 31.44 7.87 22.60
CA ASP A 577 32.55 7.94 21.63
C ASP A 577 32.02 8.02 20.19
N TRP A 578 30.90 7.36 19.90
CA TRP A 578 30.25 7.47 18.59
C TRP A 578 29.51 8.79 18.44
N VAL A 579 28.84 9.25 19.50
CA VAL A 579 28.04 10.49 19.49
C VAL A 579 28.90 11.73 19.35
N ASN A 580 30.01 11.83 20.14
CA ASN A 580 30.84 13.03 20.19
C ASN A 580 32.06 12.86 19.27
N VAL A 581 32.09 13.62 18.19
CA VAL A 581 33.12 13.50 17.16
C VAL A 581 33.80 14.83 16.88
N THR A 582 35.02 14.76 16.40
CA THR A 582 35.71 15.91 15.83
C THR A 582 35.83 15.70 14.33
N LEU A 583 35.19 16.56 13.56
CA LEU A 583 35.13 16.50 12.10
C LEU A 583 35.61 17.82 11.49
N ASP A 584 36.17 17.72 10.28
CA ASP A 584 36.38 18.87 9.40
C ASP A 584 35.36 18.85 8.29
N LEU A 585 34.42 19.78 8.35
CA LEU A 585 33.34 19.94 7.35
C LEU A 585 33.70 21.01 6.30
N GLY A 586 34.97 21.43 6.23
CA GLY A 586 35.47 22.39 5.25
C GLY A 586 35.97 23.71 5.86
N ASP A 587 35.83 23.87 7.16
CA ASP A 587 36.25 25.06 7.91
C ASP A 587 37.20 24.74 9.10
N GLY A 588 37.87 23.58 9.03
CA GLY A 588 38.76 23.04 10.03
C GLY A 588 38.10 22.10 11.05
N PRO A 589 38.92 21.35 11.82
CA PRO A 589 38.39 20.40 12.80
C PRO A 589 37.60 21.08 13.93
N LYS A 590 36.32 20.70 14.09
CA LYS A 590 35.42 21.15 15.15
C LYS A 590 34.72 19.99 15.84
N ARG A 591 34.24 20.24 17.04
CA ARG A 591 33.45 19.26 17.79
C ARG A 591 32.00 19.27 17.32
N TYR A 592 31.45 18.08 17.15
CA TYR A 592 30.07 17.85 16.76
C TYR A 592 29.46 16.72 17.57
N ARG A 593 28.15 16.70 17.63
CA ARG A 593 27.36 15.59 18.14
C ARG A 593 26.56 14.95 17.01
N ARG A 594 26.67 13.64 16.82
CA ARG A 594 25.85 12.94 15.84
C ARG A 594 24.39 12.89 16.26
N GLU A 595 23.49 12.86 15.28
CA GLU A 595 22.09 12.52 15.47
C GLU A 595 21.99 11.09 16.04
N THR A 596 21.15 10.88 17.06
CA THR A 596 21.03 9.59 17.76
C THR A 596 19.72 8.86 17.48
N ASN A 597 18.81 9.46 16.73
CA ASN A 597 17.67 8.76 16.14
C ASN A 597 18.10 7.97 14.90
N THR A 598 17.26 7.01 14.50
CA THR A 598 17.39 6.30 13.23
C THR A 598 16.22 6.64 12.31
N MET A 599 16.40 6.43 11.00
CA MET A 599 15.33 6.53 10.02
C MET A 599 14.32 5.39 10.21
N PRO A 600 13.04 5.56 9.77
CA PRO A 600 12.09 4.46 9.76
C PRO A 600 12.51 3.41 8.73
N ASN A 601 12.14 2.15 8.94
CA ASN A 601 12.40 1.07 7.96
C ASN A 601 11.86 1.38 6.55
N TRP A 602 10.82 2.19 6.45
CA TRP A 602 10.30 2.67 5.16
C TRP A 602 11.30 3.49 4.33
N ALA A 603 12.32 4.08 4.94
CA ALA A 603 13.36 4.83 4.22
C ALA A 603 14.09 3.94 3.22
N GLY A 604 14.56 2.77 3.66
CA GLY A 604 15.22 1.80 2.79
C GLY A 604 14.32 1.23 1.70
N SER A 605 13.01 1.19 1.91
CA SER A 605 12.07 0.65 0.92
C SER A 605 11.55 1.67 -0.10
N CYS A 606 11.88 2.98 0.04
CA CYS A 606 11.37 4.01 -0.86
C CYS A 606 12.10 4.14 -2.21
N TRP A 607 13.17 3.40 -2.44
CA TRP A 607 14.03 3.58 -3.61
C TRP A 607 14.70 2.28 -4.10
N TYR A 608 14.34 1.13 -3.54
CA TYR A 608 15.03 -0.15 -3.76
C TYR A 608 14.93 -0.66 -5.20
N GLU A 609 13.90 -0.25 -5.94
CA GLU A 609 13.76 -0.50 -7.38
C GLU A 609 14.96 0.05 -8.17
N LEU A 610 15.48 1.19 -7.77
CA LEU A 610 16.65 1.80 -8.42
C LEU A 610 17.92 0.98 -8.16
N ARG A 611 18.08 0.44 -6.96
CA ARG A 611 19.28 -0.34 -6.62
C ARG A 611 19.34 -1.67 -7.36
N TYR A 612 18.21 -2.28 -7.68
CA TYR A 612 18.18 -3.47 -8.52
C TYR A 612 18.78 -3.27 -9.91
N LEU A 613 18.74 -2.04 -10.42
CA LEU A 613 19.24 -1.72 -11.76
C LEU A 613 20.77 -1.78 -11.83
N ASP A 614 21.45 -1.28 -10.78
CA ASP A 614 22.89 -1.09 -10.74
C ASP A 614 23.45 -1.35 -9.32
N PRO A 615 23.32 -2.60 -8.82
CA PRO A 615 23.50 -2.91 -7.40
C PRO A 615 24.93 -2.72 -6.87
N HIS A 616 25.93 -2.78 -7.75
CA HIS A 616 27.35 -2.73 -7.37
C HIS A 616 27.99 -1.36 -7.59
N ASN A 617 27.24 -0.38 -8.08
CA ASN A 617 27.77 0.96 -8.31
C ASN A 617 28.04 1.65 -6.97
N SER A 618 29.31 1.91 -6.68
CA SER A 618 29.76 2.57 -5.46
C SER A 618 29.86 4.10 -5.61
N GLU A 619 29.80 4.63 -6.84
CA GLU A 619 30.01 6.04 -7.15
C GLU A 619 28.70 6.80 -7.37
N LYS A 620 27.69 6.12 -7.87
CA LYS A 620 26.36 6.68 -8.15
C LYS A 620 25.25 5.81 -7.57
N LEU A 621 24.13 6.42 -7.24
CA LEU A 621 22.90 5.71 -6.86
C LEU A 621 22.53 4.66 -7.91
N VAL A 622 22.54 5.08 -9.17
CA VAL A 622 22.32 4.28 -10.37
C VAL A 622 22.95 5.02 -11.55
N ASP A 623 23.50 4.31 -12.53
CA ASP A 623 23.94 4.96 -13.77
C ASP A 623 22.73 5.49 -14.55
N PRO A 624 22.74 6.76 -15.02
CA PRO A 624 21.59 7.36 -15.70
C PRO A 624 21.18 6.66 -17.01
N GLU A 625 22.10 6.00 -17.72
CA GLU A 625 21.77 5.24 -18.94
C GLU A 625 21.01 3.95 -18.57
N ILE A 626 21.46 3.27 -17.51
CA ILE A 626 20.84 2.05 -16.99
C ILE A 626 19.44 2.38 -16.42
N GLU A 627 19.31 3.47 -15.66
CA GLU A 627 18.02 3.91 -15.12
C GLU A 627 17.04 4.21 -16.25
N ARG A 628 17.45 5.02 -17.24
CA ARG A 628 16.59 5.37 -18.37
C ARG A 628 16.20 4.15 -19.18
N TYR A 629 17.08 3.18 -19.34
CA TYR A 629 16.77 1.94 -20.05
C TYR A 629 15.65 1.15 -19.34
N TRP A 630 15.75 0.95 -18.02
CA TRP A 630 14.79 0.13 -17.27
C TRP A 630 13.53 0.89 -16.87
N MET A 631 13.64 2.15 -16.46
CA MET A 631 12.57 2.90 -15.83
C MET A 631 12.15 4.16 -16.58
N GLY A 632 12.91 4.59 -17.58
CA GLY A 632 12.65 5.85 -18.29
C GLY A 632 11.27 5.90 -18.96
N PRO A 633 10.75 7.11 -19.17
CA PRO A 633 9.49 7.35 -19.88
C PRO A 633 9.47 6.75 -21.28
N ARG A 634 8.31 6.23 -21.70
CA ARG A 634 8.10 5.68 -23.03
C ARG A 634 6.61 5.74 -23.42
N GLU A 635 6.29 5.34 -24.65
CA GLU A 635 4.90 5.27 -25.11
C GLU A 635 4.06 4.41 -24.15
N GLY A 636 2.92 4.96 -23.71
CA GLY A 636 2.03 4.35 -22.73
C GLY A 636 2.48 4.45 -21.27
N GLN A 637 3.68 5.00 -20.98
CA GLN A 637 4.21 5.19 -19.63
C GLN A 637 4.92 6.56 -19.52
N PRO A 638 4.18 7.65 -19.49
CA PRO A 638 4.75 9.01 -19.57
C PRO A 638 5.62 9.37 -18.36
N HIS A 639 5.36 8.79 -17.20
CA HIS A 639 6.13 9.01 -15.98
C HIS A 639 7.26 7.98 -15.76
N GLY A 640 7.38 6.99 -16.64
CA GLY A 640 8.32 5.87 -16.44
C GLY A 640 7.90 4.92 -15.32
N GLY A 641 8.88 4.30 -14.68
CA GLY A 641 8.69 3.39 -13.54
C GLY A 641 8.72 1.91 -13.90
N VAL A 642 8.60 1.08 -12.87
CA VAL A 642 8.54 -0.38 -12.95
C VAL A 642 7.33 -0.83 -13.76
N ASP A 643 7.49 -1.78 -14.67
CA ASP A 643 6.43 -2.23 -15.60
C ASP A 643 5.29 -2.98 -14.92
N LEU A 644 5.61 -3.78 -13.91
CA LEU A 644 4.65 -4.47 -13.07
C LEU A 644 5.21 -4.61 -11.65
N TYR A 645 4.45 -4.09 -10.70
CA TYR A 645 4.74 -4.20 -9.27
C TYR A 645 3.59 -4.95 -8.57
N VAL A 646 3.91 -6.03 -7.88
CA VAL A 646 2.93 -6.88 -7.20
C VAL A 646 3.14 -6.81 -5.69
N GLY A 647 2.07 -6.56 -4.95
CA GLY A 647 2.17 -6.47 -3.48
C GLY A 647 0.85 -6.19 -2.78
N GLY A 648 0.90 -6.19 -1.45
CA GLY A 648 -0.28 -6.06 -0.60
C GLY A 648 -0.94 -4.67 -0.65
N ALA A 649 -2.27 -4.64 -0.59
CA ALA A 649 -3.06 -3.40 -0.60
C ALA A 649 -2.86 -2.55 0.67
N GLU A 650 -2.37 -3.15 1.76
CA GLU A 650 -2.06 -2.48 3.04
C GLU A 650 -0.98 -1.39 2.91
N HIS A 651 -0.17 -1.44 1.86
CA HIS A 651 0.88 -0.46 1.59
C HIS A 651 0.41 0.80 0.85
N ALA A 652 -0.89 0.92 0.55
CA ALA A 652 -1.47 1.99 -0.26
C ALA A 652 -1.09 3.40 0.22
N VAL A 653 -1.18 3.65 1.53
CA VAL A 653 -0.94 4.97 2.15
C VAL A 653 0.33 5.02 3.00
N LEU A 654 1.16 3.98 2.95
CA LEU A 654 2.46 3.88 3.61
C LEU A 654 3.57 3.85 2.55
N HIS A 655 4.17 2.67 2.31
CA HIS A 655 5.27 2.49 1.37
C HIS A 655 5.02 3.12 -0.01
N LEU A 656 3.86 2.87 -0.63
CA LEU A 656 3.56 3.37 -1.98
C LEU A 656 3.51 4.90 -2.04
N LEU A 657 2.99 5.55 -1.01
CA LEU A 657 2.91 7.01 -0.95
C LEU A 657 4.31 7.62 -0.74
N TYR A 658 5.09 7.04 0.16
CA TYR A 658 6.45 7.53 0.48
C TYR A 658 7.42 7.31 -0.68
N ALA A 659 7.38 6.15 -1.35
CA ALA A 659 8.19 5.87 -2.53
C ALA A 659 7.89 6.86 -3.68
N ARG A 660 6.60 7.18 -3.92
CA ARG A 660 6.21 8.19 -4.91
C ARG A 660 6.76 9.58 -4.56
N PHE A 661 6.73 9.96 -3.29
CA PHE A 661 7.31 11.23 -2.83
C PHE A 661 8.82 11.28 -3.08
N TRP A 662 9.57 10.27 -2.67
CA TRP A 662 11.02 10.22 -2.87
C TRP A 662 11.40 10.22 -4.36
N SER A 663 10.71 9.44 -5.18
CA SER A 663 10.91 9.41 -6.63
C SER A 663 10.71 10.79 -7.27
N LYS A 664 9.65 11.54 -6.87
CA LYS A 664 9.41 12.89 -7.37
C LYS A 664 10.51 13.88 -6.98
N VAL A 665 11.03 13.80 -5.76
CA VAL A 665 12.16 14.66 -5.33
C VAL A 665 13.42 14.33 -6.14
N LEU A 666 13.74 13.05 -6.30
CA LEU A 666 14.91 12.62 -7.10
C LEU A 666 14.77 13.02 -8.59
N PHE A 667 13.55 12.91 -9.13
CA PHE A 667 13.25 13.37 -10.50
C PHE A 667 13.44 14.88 -10.65
N ASP A 668 12.91 15.68 -9.73
CA ASP A 668 13.00 17.13 -9.77
C ASP A 668 14.45 17.63 -9.68
N LEU A 669 15.28 16.92 -8.89
CA LEU A 669 16.70 17.19 -8.75
C LEU A 669 17.56 16.63 -9.90
N GLY A 670 16.96 15.88 -10.84
CA GLY A 670 17.62 15.34 -12.04
C GLY A 670 18.44 14.07 -11.81
N HIS A 671 18.23 13.36 -10.71
CA HIS A 671 18.94 12.12 -10.40
C HIS A 671 18.36 10.90 -11.12
N VAL A 672 17.07 10.93 -11.45
CA VAL A 672 16.35 9.87 -12.18
C VAL A 672 15.51 10.47 -13.30
N SER A 673 15.16 9.67 -14.30
CA SER A 673 14.32 10.06 -15.43
C SER A 673 12.85 9.73 -15.24
N SER A 674 12.51 8.91 -14.24
CA SER A 674 11.14 8.51 -13.90
C SER A 674 10.57 9.33 -12.74
N ALA A 675 9.42 9.96 -12.96
CA ALA A 675 8.73 10.76 -11.93
C ALA A 675 7.86 9.90 -11.00
N GLU A 676 7.56 8.66 -11.39
CA GLU A 676 6.83 7.67 -10.61
C GLU A 676 7.61 6.36 -10.54
N PRO A 677 7.72 5.72 -9.35
CA PRO A 677 8.53 4.51 -9.21
C PRO A 677 7.85 3.28 -9.84
N PHE A 678 6.52 3.22 -9.85
CA PHE A 678 5.75 2.05 -10.25
C PHE A 678 4.63 2.44 -11.23
N HIS A 679 4.76 2.04 -12.50
CA HIS A 679 3.73 2.34 -13.51
C HIS A 679 2.46 1.52 -13.30
N LYS A 680 2.60 0.19 -13.20
CA LYS A 680 1.48 -0.72 -12.98
C LYS A 680 1.59 -1.41 -11.63
N LEU A 681 0.52 -1.32 -10.83
CA LEU A 681 0.37 -2.01 -9.57
C LEU A 681 -0.68 -3.11 -9.69
N PHE A 682 -0.38 -4.28 -9.16
CA PHE A 682 -1.33 -5.35 -8.98
C PHE A 682 -1.35 -5.81 -7.51
N ASN A 683 -2.52 -5.85 -6.90
CA ASN A 683 -2.65 -6.34 -5.53
C ASN A 683 -3.18 -7.77 -5.54
N GLN A 684 -2.36 -8.72 -5.09
CA GLN A 684 -2.80 -10.09 -4.88
C GLN A 684 -3.73 -10.20 -3.67
N GLY A 685 -4.65 -11.15 -3.73
CA GLY A 685 -5.45 -11.54 -2.58
C GLY A 685 -4.60 -12.22 -1.49
N MET A 686 -5.18 -12.40 -0.32
CA MET A 686 -4.53 -13.11 0.78
C MET A 686 -4.92 -14.58 0.80
N ILE A 687 -3.97 -15.46 1.04
CA ILE A 687 -4.25 -16.83 1.45
C ILE A 687 -4.60 -16.82 2.94
N GLN A 688 -5.81 -17.21 3.25
CA GLN A 688 -6.38 -17.23 4.60
C GLN A 688 -6.34 -18.64 5.17
N ALA A 689 -6.39 -18.75 6.50
CA ALA A 689 -6.51 -20.02 7.20
C ALA A 689 -7.52 -19.92 8.34
N PHE A 690 -8.07 -21.06 8.76
CA PHE A 690 -8.94 -21.08 9.91
C PHE A 690 -8.12 -20.96 11.20
N VAL A 691 -8.53 -20.05 12.06
CA VAL A 691 -8.04 -19.90 13.42
C VAL A 691 -9.02 -20.60 14.35
N TYR A 692 -8.51 -21.46 15.20
CA TYR A 692 -9.29 -22.13 16.23
C TYR A 692 -8.91 -21.57 17.60
N ARG A 693 -9.93 -21.27 18.41
CA ARG A 693 -9.73 -20.69 19.74
C ARG A 693 -10.43 -21.51 20.80
N ASP A 694 -9.73 -21.70 21.93
CA ASP A 694 -10.30 -22.35 23.13
C ASP A 694 -11.35 -21.46 23.82
N SER A 695 -11.96 -21.95 24.88
CA SER A 695 -12.99 -21.22 25.65
C SER A 695 -12.49 -19.92 26.29
N ARG A 696 -11.17 -19.75 26.43
CA ARG A 696 -10.51 -18.55 26.97
C ARG A 696 -10.10 -17.56 25.86
N GLY A 697 -10.33 -17.91 24.58
CA GLY A 697 -9.97 -17.08 23.42
C GLY A 697 -8.55 -17.27 22.88
N PHE A 698 -7.74 -18.17 23.46
CA PHE A 698 -6.39 -18.43 22.96
C PHE A 698 -6.40 -19.32 21.72
N ALA A 699 -5.52 -19.00 20.77
CA ALA A 699 -5.35 -19.79 19.55
C ALA A 699 -4.73 -21.18 19.89
N VAL A 700 -5.33 -22.23 19.34
CA VAL A 700 -4.86 -23.62 19.43
C VAL A 700 -4.32 -24.10 18.08
N PRO A 701 -3.38 -25.09 18.07
CA PRO A 701 -2.80 -25.60 16.81
C PRO A 701 -3.89 -26.14 15.86
N ALA A 702 -4.02 -25.55 14.68
CA ALA A 702 -5.04 -25.95 13.69
C ALA A 702 -4.87 -27.40 13.23
N ALA A 703 -3.64 -27.91 13.18
CA ALA A 703 -3.32 -29.28 12.78
C ALA A 703 -3.79 -30.34 13.79
N GLU A 704 -4.03 -29.95 15.05
CA GLU A 704 -4.47 -30.85 16.13
C GLU A 704 -5.98 -30.78 16.39
N VAL A 705 -6.70 -29.96 15.59
CA VAL A 705 -8.16 -29.82 15.75
C VAL A 705 -8.87 -30.93 14.99
N GLU A 706 -9.75 -31.62 15.70
CA GLU A 706 -10.59 -32.68 15.14
C GLU A 706 -11.99 -32.12 14.81
N GLU A 707 -12.51 -32.49 13.65
CA GLU A 707 -13.91 -32.19 13.27
C GLU A 707 -14.78 -33.43 13.55
N ARG A 708 -15.83 -33.24 14.38
CA ARG A 708 -16.84 -34.26 14.71
C ARG A 708 -18.23 -33.64 14.62
N ASP A 709 -19.11 -34.24 13.81
CA ASP A 709 -20.50 -33.80 13.65
C ASP A 709 -20.65 -32.30 13.33
N GLY A 710 -19.74 -31.73 12.50
CA GLY A 710 -19.76 -30.31 12.13
C GLY A 710 -19.27 -29.34 13.23
N ALA A 711 -18.78 -29.85 14.36
CA ALA A 711 -18.13 -29.08 15.41
C ALA A 711 -16.63 -29.41 15.50
N HIS A 712 -15.87 -28.47 16.01
CA HIS A 712 -14.40 -28.58 16.08
C HIS A 712 -13.96 -28.75 17.53
N TYR A 713 -12.99 -29.65 17.76
CA TYR A 713 -12.51 -30.00 19.10
C TYR A 713 -10.97 -30.03 19.14
N TYR A 714 -10.40 -29.52 20.20
CA TYR A 714 -8.98 -29.60 20.54
C TYR A 714 -8.83 -30.24 21.89
N GLN A 715 -8.07 -31.37 21.97
CA GLN A 715 -7.90 -32.16 23.18
C GLN A 715 -9.21 -32.55 23.88
N GLY A 716 -10.26 -32.76 23.08
CA GLY A 716 -11.60 -33.13 23.57
C GLY A 716 -12.52 -31.97 23.96
N GLU A 717 -12.02 -30.74 24.02
CA GLU A 717 -12.78 -29.54 24.28
C GLU A 717 -13.24 -28.86 22.98
N LYS A 718 -14.47 -28.34 22.96
CA LYS A 718 -15.01 -27.63 21.82
C LYS A 718 -14.30 -26.29 21.61
N VAL A 719 -13.85 -26.01 20.36
CA VAL A 719 -13.20 -24.77 19.99
C VAL A 719 -14.05 -23.97 19.00
N SER A 720 -13.91 -22.65 19.01
CA SER A 720 -14.51 -21.77 18.00
C SER A 720 -13.63 -21.74 16.74
N ARG A 721 -14.23 -21.52 15.58
CA ARG A 721 -13.58 -21.46 14.29
C ARG A 721 -13.88 -20.13 13.60
N LEU A 722 -12.84 -19.43 13.16
CA LEU A 722 -12.92 -18.17 12.41
C LEU A 722 -11.97 -18.21 11.22
N LEU A 723 -12.42 -17.79 10.04
CA LEU A 723 -11.54 -17.59 8.90
C LEU A 723 -10.81 -16.26 9.05
N GLY A 724 -9.49 -16.27 8.92
CA GLY A 724 -8.69 -15.08 9.10
C GLY A 724 -7.30 -15.18 8.47
N LYS A 725 -6.43 -14.28 8.84
CA LYS A 725 -5.02 -14.26 8.40
C LYS A 725 -4.31 -15.54 8.82
N MET A 726 -3.43 -16.04 7.95
CA MET A 726 -2.49 -17.10 8.30
C MET A 726 -1.30 -16.52 9.07
N GLY A 727 -0.88 -17.17 10.13
CA GLY A 727 0.28 -16.72 10.91
C GLY A 727 0.67 -17.68 12.03
N LYS A 728 1.95 -17.70 12.37
CA LYS A 728 2.48 -18.61 13.43
C LYS A 728 1.93 -18.31 14.81
N SER A 729 1.71 -17.04 15.14
CA SER A 729 1.07 -16.63 16.41
C SER A 729 -0.37 -17.13 16.53
N LEU A 730 -1.04 -17.34 15.38
CA LEU A 730 -2.38 -17.90 15.31
C LEU A 730 -2.39 -19.43 15.21
N LYS A 731 -1.23 -20.07 15.20
CA LYS A 731 -1.02 -21.52 15.14
C LYS A 731 -1.78 -22.22 14.00
N ASN A 732 -1.93 -21.51 12.87
CA ASN A 732 -2.64 -21.98 11.66
C ASN A 732 -1.77 -21.91 10.40
N ALA A 733 -0.46 -21.67 10.53
CA ALA A 733 0.45 -21.56 9.40
C ALA A 733 0.80 -22.94 8.81
N VAL A 734 0.81 -23.00 7.47
CA VAL A 734 1.35 -24.11 6.67
C VAL A 734 2.62 -23.61 6.00
N THR A 735 3.71 -24.38 6.06
CA THR A 735 4.99 -23.98 5.47
C THR A 735 5.11 -24.45 4.02
N PRO A 736 5.75 -23.69 3.13
CA PRO A 736 5.99 -24.13 1.74
C PRO A 736 6.79 -25.45 1.69
N GLU A 737 7.77 -25.61 2.57
CA GLU A 737 8.61 -26.81 2.64
C GLU A 737 7.79 -28.08 2.82
N SER A 738 6.82 -28.07 3.73
CA SER A 738 5.98 -29.25 3.99
C SER A 738 5.21 -29.70 2.74
N ILE A 739 4.78 -28.73 1.91
CA ILE A 739 4.07 -29.02 0.67
C ILE A 739 5.04 -29.46 -0.43
N CYS A 740 6.22 -28.84 -0.52
CA CYS A 740 7.25 -29.23 -1.48
C CYS A 740 7.78 -30.65 -1.19
N GLU A 741 7.98 -31.01 0.07
CA GLU A 741 8.39 -32.35 0.47
C GLU A 741 7.36 -33.44 0.11
N GLU A 742 6.08 -33.13 0.25
CA GLU A 742 5.01 -34.09 0.00
C GLU A 742 4.63 -34.19 -1.50
N TYR A 743 4.71 -33.06 -2.27
CA TYR A 743 4.18 -32.99 -3.63
C TYR A 743 5.13 -32.39 -4.67
N GLY A 744 6.23 -31.76 -4.27
CA GLY A 744 7.12 -30.99 -5.15
C GLY A 744 6.74 -29.52 -5.29
N ALA A 745 7.72 -28.68 -5.65
CA ALA A 745 7.57 -27.24 -5.80
C ALA A 745 6.65 -26.87 -6.98
N ASP A 746 6.75 -27.57 -8.10
CA ASP A 746 5.86 -27.34 -9.27
C ASP A 746 4.38 -27.57 -8.92
N THR A 747 4.10 -28.51 -8.01
CA THR A 747 2.73 -28.76 -7.52
C THR A 747 2.24 -27.60 -6.67
N LEU A 748 3.07 -27.07 -5.78
CA LEU A 748 2.73 -25.90 -4.96
C LEU A 748 2.47 -24.68 -5.84
N ARG A 749 3.36 -24.40 -6.81
CA ARG A 749 3.22 -23.31 -7.78
C ARG A 749 1.88 -23.38 -8.53
N LEU A 750 1.57 -24.55 -9.10
CA LEU A 750 0.30 -24.76 -9.80
C LEU A 750 -0.90 -24.60 -8.87
N TYR A 751 -0.82 -25.09 -7.63
CA TYR A 751 -1.93 -25.01 -6.70
C TYR A 751 -2.23 -23.55 -6.32
N GLU A 752 -1.25 -22.77 -5.96
CA GLU A 752 -1.43 -21.36 -5.62
C GLU A 752 -2.02 -20.55 -6.78
N MET A 753 -1.54 -20.82 -8.01
CA MET A 753 -2.05 -20.17 -9.21
C MET A 753 -3.44 -20.68 -9.64
N ALA A 754 -3.82 -21.89 -9.29
CA ALA A 754 -5.10 -22.49 -9.66
C ALA A 754 -6.25 -22.18 -8.69
N MET A 755 -5.97 -21.75 -7.47
CA MET A 755 -6.98 -21.54 -6.41
C MET A 755 -8.12 -20.57 -6.78
N GLY A 756 -7.92 -19.72 -7.79
CA GLY A 756 -8.89 -18.73 -8.27
C GLY A 756 -8.23 -17.48 -8.85
N PRO A 757 -8.96 -16.38 -9.08
CA PRO A 757 -8.39 -15.11 -9.55
C PRO A 757 -7.34 -14.58 -8.57
N LEU A 758 -6.22 -14.06 -9.08
CA LEU A 758 -5.06 -13.68 -8.26
C LEU A 758 -5.38 -12.57 -7.23
N ASP A 759 -6.30 -11.69 -7.53
CA ASP A 759 -6.72 -10.55 -6.71
C ASP A 759 -7.75 -10.89 -5.61
N VAL A 760 -8.21 -12.17 -5.54
CA VAL A 760 -9.25 -12.58 -4.59
C VAL A 760 -8.65 -13.38 -3.43
N SER A 761 -8.93 -12.96 -2.20
CA SER A 761 -8.54 -13.71 -0.99
C SER A 761 -9.31 -15.02 -0.85
N ARG A 762 -8.64 -16.08 -0.38
CA ARG A 762 -9.22 -17.42 -0.33
C ARG A 762 -8.61 -18.29 0.78
N PRO A 763 -9.40 -19.26 1.31
CA PRO A 763 -8.87 -20.19 2.31
C PRO A 763 -7.96 -21.23 1.68
N TRP A 764 -6.88 -21.57 2.41
CA TRP A 764 -5.99 -22.69 2.08
C TRP A 764 -6.67 -24.02 2.39
N ASP A 765 -6.57 -24.98 1.46
CA ASP A 765 -6.95 -26.39 1.68
C ASP A 765 -5.86 -27.33 1.19
N THR A 766 -5.06 -27.85 2.11
CA THR A 766 -3.97 -28.80 1.81
C THR A 766 -4.46 -30.05 1.05
N ARG A 767 -5.70 -30.49 1.29
CA ARG A 767 -6.24 -31.69 0.61
C ARG A 767 -6.47 -31.48 -0.88
N ALA A 768 -6.67 -30.24 -1.30
CA ALA A 768 -6.89 -29.89 -2.71
C ALA A 768 -5.60 -29.88 -3.54
N VAL A 769 -4.43 -29.77 -2.90
CA VAL A 769 -3.10 -29.76 -3.55
C VAL A 769 -2.90 -31.01 -4.44
N VAL A 770 -3.38 -32.17 -4.00
CA VAL A 770 -3.27 -33.43 -4.74
C VAL A 770 -3.86 -33.37 -6.17
N GLY A 771 -4.79 -32.45 -6.41
CA GLY A 771 -5.37 -32.24 -7.75
C GLY A 771 -4.33 -31.80 -8.77
N GLN A 772 -3.43 -30.88 -8.39
CA GLN A 772 -2.36 -30.39 -9.23
C GLN A 772 -1.23 -31.40 -9.38
N PHE A 773 -0.92 -32.13 -8.33
CA PHE A 773 0.03 -33.26 -8.42
C PHE A 773 -0.41 -34.30 -9.45
N ARG A 774 -1.69 -34.65 -9.45
CA ARG A 774 -2.27 -35.56 -10.46
C ARG A 774 -2.25 -34.98 -11.88
N LEU A 775 -2.34 -33.67 -12.04
CA LEU A 775 -2.18 -32.97 -13.32
C LEU A 775 -0.75 -33.21 -13.86
N LEU A 776 0.28 -32.99 -13.05
CA LEU A 776 1.67 -33.23 -13.42
C LEU A 776 1.96 -34.69 -13.73
N GLN A 777 1.39 -35.62 -12.97
CA GLN A 777 1.50 -37.05 -13.27
C GLN A 777 0.88 -37.44 -14.62
N ARG A 778 -0.24 -36.82 -15.01
CA ARG A 778 -0.83 -37.05 -16.35
C ARG A 778 0.02 -36.40 -17.43
N LEU A 779 0.54 -35.22 -17.22
CA LEU A 779 1.47 -34.54 -18.13
C LEU A 779 2.69 -35.43 -18.41
N TRP A 780 3.29 -35.97 -17.35
CA TRP A 780 4.43 -36.87 -17.44
C TRP A 780 4.13 -38.10 -18.31
N ARG A 781 3.01 -38.80 -18.05
CA ARG A 781 2.59 -40.01 -18.80
C ARG A 781 2.25 -39.77 -20.27
N ASN A 782 1.84 -38.55 -20.64
CA ASN A 782 1.62 -38.18 -22.02
C ASN A 782 2.92 -38.09 -22.84
N VAL A 783 4.08 -38.03 -22.18
CA VAL A 783 5.40 -37.88 -22.82
C VAL A 783 6.32 -39.06 -22.50
N VAL A 784 6.23 -39.64 -21.29
CA VAL A 784 7.18 -40.64 -20.76
C VAL A 784 6.43 -41.92 -20.37
N ASP A 785 6.93 -43.04 -20.80
CA ASP A 785 6.48 -44.38 -20.33
C ASP A 785 6.98 -44.63 -18.90
N GLU A 786 6.07 -44.75 -17.96
CA GLU A 786 6.40 -44.93 -16.54
C GLU A 786 7.13 -46.24 -16.22
N ALA A 787 7.04 -47.27 -17.08
CA ALA A 787 7.70 -48.55 -16.90
C ALA A 787 9.15 -48.53 -17.39
N THR A 788 9.41 -47.88 -18.53
CA THR A 788 10.73 -47.92 -19.21
C THR A 788 11.52 -46.60 -19.01
N GLY A 789 10.84 -45.49 -18.74
CA GLY A 789 11.45 -44.15 -18.70
C GLY A 789 11.71 -43.55 -20.09
N GLU A 790 11.37 -44.25 -21.15
CA GLU A 790 11.56 -43.80 -22.53
C GLU A 790 10.46 -42.85 -22.98
N VAL A 791 10.79 -42.02 -23.96
CA VAL A 791 9.83 -41.06 -24.55
C VAL A 791 8.88 -41.80 -25.49
N THR A 792 7.58 -41.57 -25.32
CA THR A 792 6.52 -42.25 -26.10
C THR A 792 6.02 -41.44 -27.28
N VAL A 793 6.49 -40.21 -27.52
CA VAL A 793 6.04 -39.34 -28.62
C VAL A 793 6.42 -39.89 -29.99
N VAL A 794 5.64 -39.56 -31.01
CA VAL A 794 5.82 -39.99 -32.40
C VAL A 794 5.88 -38.80 -33.35
N ASP A 795 6.66 -38.94 -34.43
CA ASP A 795 6.79 -37.93 -35.48
C ASP A 795 5.65 -38.15 -36.52
N SER A 796 4.41 -37.88 -36.13
CA SER A 796 3.22 -37.93 -36.96
C SER A 796 2.40 -36.69 -36.87
N GLU A 797 1.66 -36.34 -37.90
CA GLU A 797 0.73 -35.22 -37.89
C GLU A 797 -0.40 -35.48 -36.89
N PRO A 798 -0.74 -34.53 -36.04
CA PRO A 798 -1.85 -34.65 -35.11
C PRO A 798 -3.20 -34.59 -35.85
N GLY A 799 -4.20 -35.30 -35.32
CA GLY A 799 -5.55 -35.23 -35.86
C GLY A 799 -6.20 -33.87 -35.67
N GLU A 800 -7.11 -33.48 -36.56
CA GLU A 800 -7.75 -32.15 -36.57
C GLU A 800 -8.41 -31.80 -35.22
N ALA A 801 -9.08 -32.75 -34.58
CA ALA A 801 -9.68 -32.52 -33.26
C ALA A 801 -8.64 -32.14 -32.19
N THR A 802 -7.45 -32.72 -32.23
CA THR A 802 -6.34 -32.39 -31.32
C THR A 802 -5.75 -31.03 -31.67
N LEU A 803 -5.58 -30.70 -32.99
CA LEU A 803 -5.13 -29.37 -33.41
C LEU A 803 -6.07 -28.29 -32.94
N ARG A 804 -7.38 -28.45 -33.04
CA ARG A 804 -8.35 -27.45 -32.55
C ARG A 804 -8.24 -27.23 -31.02
N VAL A 805 -8.12 -28.30 -30.24
CA VAL A 805 -7.95 -28.19 -28.79
C VAL A 805 -6.61 -27.53 -28.45
N LEU A 806 -5.54 -27.92 -29.14
CA LEU A 806 -4.20 -27.34 -28.95
C LEU A 806 -4.19 -25.84 -29.23
N HIS A 807 -4.64 -25.40 -30.41
CA HIS A 807 -4.56 -23.99 -30.78
C HIS A 807 -5.49 -23.10 -29.97
N LYS A 808 -6.67 -23.60 -29.56
CA LYS A 808 -7.52 -22.91 -28.56
C LYS A 808 -6.83 -22.78 -27.20
N ALA A 809 -6.12 -23.81 -26.76
CA ALA A 809 -5.35 -23.76 -25.53
C ALA A 809 -4.20 -22.74 -25.65
N ILE A 810 -3.44 -22.76 -26.74
CA ILE A 810 -2.35 -21.79 -27.00
C ILE A 810 -2.87 -20.35 -26.95
N ASP A 811 -3.91 -20.04 -27.74
CA ASP A 811 -4.50 -18.69 -27.78
C ASP A 811 -5.01 -18.25 -26.38
N GLY A 812 -5.79 -19.13 -25.74
CA GLY A 812 -6.39 -18.82 -24.45
C GLY A 812 -5.39 -18.72 -23.30
N VAL A 813 -4.35 -19.56 -23.24
CA VAL A 813 -3.29 -19.49 -22.22
C VAL A 813 -2.46 -18.22 -22.41
N ARG A 814 -2.12 -17.86 -23.66
CA ARG A 814 -1.41 -16.63 -23.97
C ARG A 814 -2.15 -15.38 -23.45
N GLN A 815 -3.45 -15.29 -23.75
CA GLN A 815 -4.29 -14.17 -23.26
C GLN A 815 -4.43 -14.16 -21.74
N ASP A 816 -4.49 -15.34 -21.11
CA ASP A 816 -4.65 -15.44 -19.66
C ASP A 816 -3.36 -15.11 -18.91
N LEU A 817 -2.19 -15.54 -19.39
CA LEU A 817 -0.90 -15.19 -18.81
C LEU A 817 -0.63 -13.68 -18.93
N GLU A 818 -0.91 -13.07 -20.08
CA GLU A 818 -0.79 -11.63 -20.26
C GLU A 818 -1.69 -10.84 -19.30
N GLY A 819 -2.90 -11.37 -19.06
CA GLY A 819 -3.89 -10.76 -18.16
C GLY A 819 -3.77 -11.16 -16.68
N LEU A 820 -2.70 -11.86 -16.26
CA LEU A 820 -2.51 -12.37 -14.89
C LEU A 820 -3.65 -13.30 -14.40
N ARG A 821 -4.33 -13.97 -15.33
CA ARG A 821 -5.43 -14.91 -15.06
C ARG A 821 -4.92 -16.36 -15.04
N PHE A 822 -4.00 -16.67 -14.12
CA PHE A 822 -3.29 -17.96 -14.08
C PHE A 822 -4.21 -19.14 -13.84
N ASN A 823 -5.26 -18.99 -13.06
CA ASN A 823 -6.24 -20.04 -12.79
C ASN A 823 -6.96 -20.52 -14.06
N THR A 824 -7.31 -19.61 -14.96
CA THR A 824 -7.93 -19.95 -16.24
C THR A 824 -6.91 -20.49 -17.24
N ALA A 825 -5.67 -20.02 -17.22
CA ALA A 825 -4.57 -20.60 -17.98
C ALA A 825 -4.35 -22.09 -17.62
N ILE A 826 -4.26 -22.39 -16.31
CA ILE A 826 -4.11 -23.76 -15.80
C ILE A 826 -5.31 -24.64 -16.20
N ALA A 827 -6.53 -24.10 -16.16
CA ALA A 827 -7.72 -24.83 -16.60
C ALA A 827 -7.62 -25.23 -18.06
N LYS A 828 -7.17 -24.37 -18.98
CA LYS A 828 -6.98 -24.65 -20.39
C LYS A 828 -5.87 -25.66 -20.64
N VAL A 829 -4.74 -25.54 -19.93
CA VAL A 829 -3.68 -26.56 -19.96
C VAL A 829 -4.22 -27.91 -19.48
N THR A 830 -5.02 -27.91 -18.43
CA THR A 830 -5.64 -29.14 -17.90
C THR A 830 -6.60 -29.77 -18.92
N GLU A 831 -7.37 -28.98 -19.65
CA GLU A 831 -8.28 -29.43 -20.69
C GLU A 831 -7.52 -30.12 -21.85
N LEU A 832 -6.45 -29.48 -22.35
CA LEU A 832 -5.56 -30.04 -23.36
C LEU A 832 -4.94 -31.37 -22.89
N ASN A 833 -4.35 -31.37 -21.70
CA ASN A 833 -3.71 -32.54 -21.11
C ASN A 833 -4.70 -33.72 -20.93
N ASN A 834 -5.92 -33.44 -20.49
CA ASN A 834 -6.99 -34.45 -20.38
C ASN A 834 -7.46 -34.97 -21.77
N HIS A 835 -7.53 -34.09 -22.77
CA HIS A 835 -7.85 -34.48 -24.14
C HIS A 835 -6.85 -35.49 -24.67
N LEU A 836 -5.54 -35.22 -24.54
CA LEU A 836 -4.47 -36.14 -24.95
C LEU A 836 -4.55 -37.49 -24.23
N THR A 837 -4.76 -37.45 -22.91
CA THR A 837 -4.94 -38.66 -22.10
C THR A 837 -6.17 -39.49 -22.55
N LYS A 838 -7.26 -38.81 -22.94
CA LYS A 838 -8.51 -39.46 -23.41
C LYS A 838 -8.37 -40.04 -24.82
N VAL A 839 -7.69 -39.36 -25.73
CA VAL A 839 -7.39 -39.84 -27.07
C VAL A 839 -6.56 -41.11 -26.98
N GLY A 840 -5.60 -41.13 -26.05
CA GLY A 840 -4.75 -42.30 -25.79
C GLY A 840 -3.75 -42.56 -26.91
N GLY A 841 -2.81 -43.50 -26.66
CA GLY A 841 -1.71 -43.79 -27.56
C GLY A 841 -0.59 -42.72 -27.54
N PRO A 842 0.41 -42.88 -28.43
CA PRO A 842 1.52 -41.94 -28.52
C PRO A 842 1.05 -40.55 -28.94
N VAL A 843 1.56 -39.55 -28.29
CA VAL A 843 1.29 -38.13 -28.60
C VAL A 843 2.21 -37.67 -29.75
N SER A 844 1.69 -36.88 -30.69
CA SER A 844 2.53 -36.21 -31.69
C SER A 844 3.58 -35.33 -31.05
N ARG A 845 4.84 -35.39 -31.53
CA ARG A 845 5.97 -34.58 -30.99
C ARG A 845 5.64 -33.09 -30.96
N SER A 846 5.09 -32.55 -32.03
CA SER A 846 4.72 -31.11 -32.10
C SER A 846 3.69 -30.71 -31.04
N VAL A 847 2.75 -31.59 -30.71
CA VAL A 847 1.75 -31.37 -29.66
C VAL A 847 2.38 -31.47 -28.28
N ALA A 848 3.27 -32.45 -28.06
CA ALA A 848 3.99 -32.64 -26.80
C ALA A 848 4.90 -31.44 -26.49
N GLU A 849 5.66 -30.97 -27.49
CA GLU A 849 6.52 -29.77 -27.36
C GLU A 849 5.69 -28.50 -27.05
N ALA A 850 4.60 -28.29 -27.78
CA ALA A 850 3.72 -27.15 -27.49
C ALA A 850 3.11 -27.22 -26.09
N LEU A 851 2.68 -28.40 -25.62
CA LEU A 851 2.16 -28.57 -24.25
C LEU A 851 3.23 -28.27 -23.19
N VAL A 852 4.47 -28.74 -23.41
CA VAL A 852 5.59 -28.42 -22.49
C VAL A 852 5.85 -26.91 -22.44
N LEU A 853 5.86 -26.20 -23.58
CA LEU A 853 6.03 -24.77 -23.65
C LEU A 853 4.89 -24.00 -22.95
N LEU A 854 3.64 -24.48 -23.06
CA LEU A 854 2.51 -23.89 -22.33
C LEU A 854 2.62 -24.05 -20.80
N VAL A 855 3.21 -25.14 -20.34
CA VAL A 855 3.41 -25.47 -18.93
C VAL A 855 4.63 -24.76 -18.35
N ALA A 856 5.64 -24.45 -19.17
CA ALA A 856 6.96 -23.95 -18.73
C ALA A 856 6.90 -22.74 -17.78
N PRO A 857 6.08 -21.71 -17.97
CA PRO A 857 5.99 -20.62 -17.00
C PRO A 857 5.40 -21.06 -15.64
N LEU A 858 4.47 -22.00 -15.65
CA LEU A 858 3.67 -22.41 -14.49
C LEU A 858 4.38 -23.45 -13.61
N ALA A 859 4.95 -24.49 -14.27
CA ALA A 859 5.66 -25.60 -13.62
C ALA A 859 7.01 -25.83 -14.34
N PRO A 860 8.00 -24.97 -14.05
CA PRO A 860 9.22 -24.88 -14.86
C PRO A 860 10.14 -26.11 -14.76
N HIS A 861 10.20 -26.76 -13.61
CA HIS A 861 11.13 -27.88 -13.42
C HIS A 861 10.73 -29.11 -14.24
N ILE A 862 9.47 -29.51 -14.19
CA ILE A 862 8.98 -30.61 -15.01
C ILE A 862 9.03 -30.26 -16.51
N ALA A 863 8.79 -29.01 -16.86
CA ALA A 863 8.86 -28.57 -18.25
C ALA A 863 10.28 -28.68 -18.80
N GLU A 864 11.30 -28.22 -18.08
CA GLU A 864 12.72 -28.42 -18.47
C GLU A 864 13.08 -29.90 -18.62
N GLU A 865 12.63 -30.74 -17.69
CA GLU A 865 12.92 -32.17 -17.73
C GLU A 865 12.29 -32.82 -18.95
N LEU A 866 11.03 -32.53 -19.24
CA LEU A 866 10.33 -33.05 -20.40
C LEU A 866 10.92 -32.53 -21.72
N TRP A 867 11.31 -31.25 -21.75
CA TRP A 867 11.98 -30.63 -22.89
C TRP A 867 13.29 -31.33 -23.22
N ARG A 868 14.10 -31.60 -22.20
CA ARG A 868 15.36 -32.35 -22.31
C ARG A 868 15.10 -33.77 -22.78
N LYS A 869 14.08 -34.47 -22.27
CA LYS A 869 13.69 -35.84 -22.70
C LYS A 869 13.24 -35.86 -24.14
N LEU A 870 12.58 -34.82 -24.65
CA LEU A 870 12.20 -34.65 -26.04
C LEU A 870 13.38 -34.48 -27.00
N GLY A 871 14.62 -34.35 -26.48
CA GLY A 871 15.86 -34.31 -27.24
C GLY A 871 16.45 -32.91 -27.41
N HIS A 872 15.86 -31.87 -26.80
CA HIS A 872 16.40 -30.52 -26.86
C HIS A 872 17.58 -30.34 -25.88
N THR A 873 18.51 -29.45 -26.22
CA THR A 873 19.70 -29.16 -25.41
C THR A 873 19.65 -27.82 -24.70
N ASP A 874 18.88 -26.89 -25.26
CA ASP A 874 18.71 -25.57 -24.71
C ASP A 874 17.61 -25.53 -23.63
N SER A 875 17.67 -24.58 -22.71
CA SER A 875 16.63 -24.40 -21.71
C SER A 875 15.31 -23.95 -22.35
N VAL A 876 14.21 -24.46 -21.82
CA VAL A 876 12.84 -24.11 -22.24
C VAL A 876 12.54 -22.63 -22.07
N VAL A 877 13.23 -21.97 -21.15
CA VAL A 877 13.08 -20.52 -20.84
C VAL A 877 13.45 -19.62 -22.03
N HIS A 878 14.34 -20.09 -22.90
CA HIS A 878 14.81 -19.35 -24.08
C HIS A 878 14.02 -19.67 -25.35
N GLN A 879 13.00 -20.53 -25.26
CA GLN A 879 12.16 -20.88 -26.38
C GLN A 879 11.03 -19.87 -26.55
N ASP A 880 10.58 -19.68 -27.78
CA ASP A 880 9.42 -18.84 -28.08
C ASP A 880 8.13 -19.46 -27.55
N PHE A 881 7.31 -18.66 -26.91
CA PHE A 881 5.99 -19.10 -26.46
C PHE A 881 5.10 -19.39 -27.69
N PRO A 882 4.40 -20.51 -27.73
CA PRO A 882 3.63 -20.93 -28.90
C PRO A 882 2.62 -19.88 -29.40
N VAL A 883 2.45 -19.79 -30.69
CA VAL A 883 1.45 -18.95 -31.37
C VAL A 883 0.37 -19.83 -32.00
N ALA A 884 -0.89 -19.48 -31.74
CA ALA A 884 -2.01 -20.22 -32.27
C ALA A 884 -2.20 -19.97 -33.79
N ASP A 885 -2.49 -21.01 -34.54
CA ASP A 885 -2.99 -20.85 -35.91
C ASP A 885 -4.47 -20.45 -35.86
N PRO A 886 -4.84 -19.27 -36.40
CA PRO A 886 -6.21 -18.76 -36.38
C PRO A 886 -7.23 -19.72 -37.03
N ALA A 887 -6.81 -20.58 -37.96
CA ALA A 887 -7.68 -21.53 -38.64
C ALA A 887 -8.30 -22.58 -37.69
N TYR A 888 -7.59 -22.87 -36.56
CA TYR A 888 -8.06 -23.85 -35.56
C TYR A 888 -8.69 -23.19 -34.31
N VAL A 889 -8.60 -21.87 -34.17
CA VAL A 889 -9.16 -21.15 -33.02
C VAL A 889 -10.65 -20.84 -33.23
N VAL A 890 -11.05 -20.55 -34.47
CA VAL A 890 -12.41 -20.21 -34.79
C VAL A 890 -13.31 -21.46 -34.74
N ASP A 891 -14.39 -21.39 -33.96
CA ASP A 891 -15.40 -22.44 -33.93
C ASP A 891 -16.21 -22.42 -35.24
N GLU A 892 -16.42 -23.58 -35.86
CA GLU A 892 -17.31 -23.70 -37.00
C GLU A 892 -18.78 -23.48 -36.62
N ALA A 893 -19.10 -23.83 -35.38
CA ALA A 893 -20.41 -23.62 -34.79
C ALA A 893 -20.30 -23.30 -33.29
N VAL A 894 -21.22 -22.47 -32.80
CA VAL A 894 -21.34 -22.11 -31.39
C VAL A 894 -22.71 -22.56 -30.90
N THR A 895 -22.74 -23.17 -29.71
CA THR A 895 -24.01 -23.52 -29.07
C THR A 895 -24.74 -22.31 -28.56
N CYS A 896 -25.82 -21.94 -29.20
CA CYS A 896 -26.76 -20.93 -28.68
C CYS A 896 -27.75 -21.56 -27.69
N VAL A 897 -27.86 -20.98 -26.50
CA VAL A 897 -28.87 -21.40 -25.50
C VAL A 897 -30.15 -20.63 -25.72
N VAL A 898 -31.27 -21.38 -25.98
CA VAL A 898 -32.58 -20.77 -26.10
C VAL A 898 -33.35 -20.97 -24.80
N GLN A 899 -33.78 -19.86 -24.23
CA GLN A 899 -34.55 -19.80 -22.99
C GLN A 899 -35.98 -19.29 -23.22
N ILE A 900 -36.93 -19.80 -22.45
CA ILE A 900 -38.27 -19.22 -22.32
C ILE A 900 -38.46 -18.86 -20.84
N LYS A 901 -38.71 -17.57 -20.57
CA LYS A 901 -38.83 -17.03 -19.19
C LYS A 901 -37.62 -17.44 -18.32
N GLY A 902 -36.39 -17.37 -18.85
CA GLY A 902 -35.14 -17.69 -18.15
C GLY A 902 -34.85 -19.18 -17.96
N LYS A 903 -35.74 -20.08 -18.43
CA LYS A 903 -35.51 -21.56 -18.40
C LYS A 903 -35.04 -22.07 -19.74
N VAL A 904 -33.95 -22.80 -19.78
CA VAL A 904 -33.37 -23.39 -21.00
C VAL A 904 -34.38 -24.38 -21.61
N LYS A 905 -34.64 -24.25 -22.93
CA LYS A 905 -35.56 -25.09 -23.71
C LYS A 905 -34.89 -25.77 -24.87
N ALA A 906 -33.96 -25.14 -25.53
CA ALA A 906 -33.20 -25.70 -26.63
C ALA A 906 -31.74 -25.26 -26.61
N ARG A 907 -30.91 -25.96 -27.35
CA ARG A 907 -29.53 -25.59 -27.69
C ARG A 907 -29.38 -25.76 -29.19
N LEU A 908 -29.00 -24.66 -29.86
CA LEU A 908 -28.82 -24.59 -31.31
C LEU A 908 -27.35 -24.48 -31.63
N GLU A 909 -26.87 -25.29 -32.55
CA GLU A 909 -25.53 -25.11 -33.13
C GLU A 909 -25.66 -24.11 -34.28
N VAL A 910 -25.02 -22.96 -34.16
CA VAL A 910 -25.12 -21.84 -35.10
C VAL A 910 -23.73 -21.32 -35.46
N PRO A 911 -23.54 -20.77 -36.66
CA PRO A 911 -22.26 -20.11 -36.98
C PRO A 911 -21.91 -18.99 -35.98
N PRO A 912 -20.66 -18.80 -35.60
CA PRO A 912 -20.24 -17.75 -34.68
C PRO A 912 -20.53 -16.34 -35.23
N THR A 913 -20.65 -16.20 -36.55
CA THR A 913 -20.94 -14.94 -37.28
C THR A 913 -22.44 -14.72 -37.52
N ILE A 914 -23.32 -15.57 -37.00
CA ILE A 914 -24.77 -15.43 -37.19
C ILE A 914 -25.25 -14.08 -36.66
N SER A 915 -26.07 -13.39 -37.46
CA SER A 915 -26.68 -12.13 -37.03
C SER A 915 -27.78 -12.36 -35.97
N GLU A 916 -28.13 -11.31 -35.23
CA GLU A 916 -29.21 -11.38 -34.23
C GLU A 916 -30.55 -11.75 -34.88
N GLU A 917 -30.81 -11.24 -36.08
CA GLU A 917 -32.05 -11.55 -36.83
C GLU A 917 -32.12 -12.99 -37.27
N GLU A 918 -31.02 -13.54 -37.81
CA GLU A 918 -30.94 -14.95 -38.22
C GLU A 918 -31.03 -15.87 -37.03
N LEU A 919 -30.40 -15.51 -35.90
CA LEU A 919 -30.44 -16.29 -34.69
C LEU A 919 -31.83 -16.27 -34.03
N GLU A 920 -32.53 -15.16 -34.05
CA GLU A 920 -33.92 -15.08 -33.64
C GLU A 920 -34.81 -16.00 -34.46
N LYS A 921 -34.68 -15.93 -35.76
CA LYS A 921 -35.43 -16.78 -36.70
C LYS A 921 -35.13 -18.24 -36.49
N ALA A 922 -33.85 -18.61 -36.31
CA ALA A 922 -33.47 -19.99 -36.03
C ALA A 922 -34.04 -20.49 -34.70
N ALA A 923 -33.99 -19.67 -33.65
CA ALA A 923 -34.51 -20.02 -32.32
C ALA A 923 -36.03 -20.16 -32.31
N LEU A 924 -36.75 -19.28 -33.01
CA LEU A 924 -38.23 -19.37 -33.11
C LEU A 924 -38.69 -20.49 -34.02
N GLY A 925 -37.85 -20.96 -34.96
CA GLY A 925 -38.12 -22.10 -35.86
C GLY A 925 -37.78 -23.46 -35.26
N ASP A 926 -37.08 -23.54 -34.14
CA ASP A 926 -36.67 -24.80 -33.50
C ASP A 926 -37.87 -25.56 -32.93
N GLU A 927 -38.00 -26.86 -33.29
CA GLU A 927 -39.14 -27.68 -32.90
C GLU A 927 -39.37 -27.75 -31.38
N LYS A 928 -38.31 -27.78 -30.57
CA LYS A 928 -38.36 -27.81 -29.09
C LYS A 928 -38.84 -26.49 -28.52
N VAL A 929 -38.44 -25.39 -29.14
CA VAL A 929 -38.87 -24.06 -28.75
C VAL A 929 -40.32 -23.82 -29.12
N VAL A 930 -40.74 -24.19 -30.33
CA VAL A 930 -42.14 -24.14 -30.79
C VAL A 930 -43.06 -24.96 -29.90
N ALA A 931 -42.65 -26.20 -29.59
CA ALA A 931 -43.40 -27.06 -28.67
C ALA A 931 -43.47 -26.48 -27.25
N ALA A 932 -42.39 -25.85 -26.76
CA ALA A 932 -42.34 -25.27 -25.42
C ALA A 932 -43.14 -23.95 -25.32
N LEU A 933 -43.33 -23.23 -26.42
CA LEU A 933 -44.21 -22.06 -26.52
C LEU A 933 -45.70 -22.43 -26.47
N ALA A 934 -46.06 -23.60 -27.00
CA ALA A 934 -47.41 -24.12 -26.99
C ALA A 934 -48.51 -23.10 -27.42
N GLY A 935 -48.19 -22.24 -28.38
CA GLY A 935 -49.07 -21.15 -28.86
C GLY A 935 -49.18 -19.91 -27.96
N ALA A 936 -48.36 -19.80 -26.89
CA ALA A 936 -48.34 -18.63 -26.04
C ALA A 936 -47.87 -17.39 -26.81
N PRO A 937 -48.50 -16.21 -26.63
CA PRO A 937 -48.09 -15.01 -27.33
C PRO A 937 -46.71 -14.52 -26.85
N ILE A 938 -45.80 -14.27 -27.80
CA ILE A 938 -44.46 -13.75 -27.54
C ILE A 938 -44.55 -12.22 -27.32
N ARG A 939 -44.11 -11.76 -26.15
CA ARG A 939 -44.10 -10.34 -25.79
C ARG A 939 -42.81 -9.68 -26.22
N LYS A 940 -41.69 -10.38 -26.07
CA LYS A 940 -40.35 -9.88 -26.42
C LYS A 940 -39.39 -11.03 -26.64
N VAL A 941 -38.49 -10.88 -27.62
CA VAL A 941 -37.33 -11.74 -27.80
C VAL A 941 -36.08 -10.92 -27.50
N ILE A 942 -35.22 -11.44 -26.66
CA ILE A 942 -33.92 -10.85 -26.31
C ILE A 942 -32.87 -11.74 -26.92
N VAL A 943 -32.17 -11.23 -27.92
CA VAL A 943 -31.09 -11.93 -28.63
C VAL A 943 -29.75 -11.38 -28.18
N ARG A 944 -28.80 -12.27 -27.98
CA ARG A 944 -27.38 -12.00 -27.77
C ARG A 944 -26.59 -12.99 -28.65
N ALA A 945 -26.49 -12.65 -29.92
CA ALA A 945 -25.77 -13.51 -30.89
C ALA A 945 -24.28 -13.64 -30.50
N PRO A 946 -23.68 -14.80 -30.69
CA PRO A 946 -24.30 -16.08 -31.11
C PRO A 946 -24.76 -16.97 -29.94
N LYS A 947 -24.74 -16.52 -28.67
CA LYS A 947 -24.75 -17.36 -27.45
C LYS A 947 -26.10 -17.55 -26.78
N LEU A 948 -27.05 -16.59 -26.92
CA LEU A 948 -28.28 -16.62 -26.13
C LEU A 948 -29.49 -16.05 -26.90
N VAL A 949 -30.60 -16.72 -26.80
CA VAL A 949 -31.95 -16.17 -27.09
C VAL A 949 -32.84 -16.39 -25.88
N ASN A 950 -33.47 -15.35 -25.38
CA ASN A 950 -34.43 -15.46 -24.30
C ASN A 950 -35.80 -14.91 -24.74
N ILE A 951 -36.82 -15.81 -24.79
CA ILE A 951 -38.16 -15.52 -25.21
C ILE A 951 -39.02 -15.23 -24.00
N VAL A 952 -39.65 -14.08 -23.99
CA VAL A 952 -40.56 -13.62 -22.95
C VAL A 952 -42.00 -13.77 -23.49
N THR A 953 -42.80 -14.60 -22.85
CA THR A 953 -44.22 -14.82 -23.20
C THR A 953 -45.14 -14.25 -22.17
#